data_0bd0e244497fe74e63881577fcff58b3
#
_entry.id   0bd0e244497fe74e63881577fcff58b3
#
_cell.length_a   1.000
_cell.length_b   1.000
_cell.length_c   1.000
_cell.angle_alpha   90.00
_cell.angle_beta   90.00
_cell.angle_gamma   90.00
#
_symmetry.space_group_name_H-M   'P 1'
#
loop_
_entity.id
_entity.type
_entity.pdbx_description
1 polymer ?
#
loop_
_entity_poly.entity_id
_entity_poly.type
_entity_poly.pdbx_seq_one_letter_code
_entity_poly.pdbx_strand_id
1 'polypeptide(L)'
;MIRPTRHTSLITSLIAIGAALVATLALANPASARPLGQTPRAATSAPVAATPPMGWNDWYTFFCDVNEQLVEQTADAMVSSGMRDAGYRYVNLDDCWAASTRDANGHLRADPTKFPHGMKAVADYVHARGLKLGIYEDVGTKTCAGYPGSYGHVQDDADTFASWGVDFVKVDWCNVPFGDFPGLSQQQVAVKLYTAYSQALKATGRPMFFSICEWDPKLRPWTWAPAISNMWRTNNDYGSQWSQTLANLDQEAPLAQYAGPGHWNDPDILMVGKMANDAESRAHFSAWAMLAAPLLAGNDLRNMSAATKATLTNREVIAVDQDPRGAQATRLSHTDAADVWIRTLANGDRAVMLLNRGDTTTRISTTAQAAGLPSAGAYAVRDLWAHRTAESAGVIAASVPAHSAALYRVSPLKDGAGDYPPATEVDVDPQVPPAYPGSDLHVAKAGQTITTVAGFGDDGRTAVTDATLNLTGPSGWKIDGRPVSAPAVPTGKRLSGTWQVTVPADVGPGSYTLTGTATYRWGDGAHAATARTESTVRVLVGPTGSPYLSDLSWLSATNGYGPVLVDKSYFGGPLTIHGTTYQHGLWTNAVASIEYYLGGRCSRLTADLGLDDSVQGQGSVTYRISADGRSIYDSGVVTNGTPTAHVDVPLTGAQVVRIDVGDAGDGVTYDNADIAQPRLTCADS
;
A
#
# COMPACT_ATOMS: atom_id res chain seq x y z
N MET A 1 -59.37 30.51 -12.17
CA MET A 1 -60.56 30.65 -13.14
C MET A 1 -60.35 29.56 -14.19
N ILE A 2 -61.33 28.65 -14.19
CA ILE A 2 -61.88 27.91 -15.36
C ILE A 2 -61.02 26.83 -16.01
N ARG A 3 -61.30 25.58 -15.68
CA ARG A 3 -61.40 24.40 -16.55
C ARG A 3 -62.48 24.62 -17.64
N PRO A 4 -62.67 23.79 -18.70
CA PRO A 4 -62.76 22.33 -18.73
C PRO A 4 -62.31 21.67 -20.07
N THR A 5 -62.26 20.43 -20.26
CA THR A 5 -62.99 19.15 -20.33
C THR A 5 -62.71 18.38 -21.60
N ARG A 6 -62.46 17.08 -21.42
CA ARG A 6 -62.93 15.84 -22.10
C ARG A 6 -63.03 15.75 -23.65
N HIS A 7 -62.52 14.65 -24.22
CA HIS A 7 -63.38 13.52 -24.62
C HIS A 7 -62.59 12.25 -25.02
N THR A 8 -63.09 11.15 -24.55
CA THR A 8 -62.90 9.74 -24.86
C THR A 8 -63.33 9.34 -26.28
N SER A 9 -62.71 8.27 -26.83
CA SER A 9 -63.43 7.27 -27.62
C SER A 9 -62.68 5.94 -27.69
N LEU A 10 -63.35 4.93 -27.17
CA LEU A 10 -63.16 3.50 -27.41
C LEU A 10 -63.63 3.15 -28.83
N ILE A 11 -62.95 2.16 -29.49
CA ILE A 11 -63.61 1.24 -30.41
C ILE A 11 -62.98 -0.13 -30.28
N THR A 12 -63.78 -1.06 -29.84
CA THR A 12 -63.70 -2.51 -29.82
C THR A 12 -64.07 -3.06 -31.20
N SER A 13 -63.39 -4.15 -31.67
CA SER A 13 -64.02 -5.10 -32.60
C SER A 13 -63.35 -6.46 -32.49
N LEU A 14 -64.18 -7.41 -32.15
CA LEU A 14 -64.05 -8.87 -32.18
C LEU A 14 -64.17 -9.42 -33.61
N ILE A 15 -63.90 -10.77 -33.71
CA ILE A 15 -64.36 -11.77 -34.72
C ILE A 15 -63.16 -12.35 -35.48
N ALA A 16 -62.97 -13.65 -35.72
CA ALA A 16 -63.68 -14.91 -35.38
C ALA A 16 -62.75 -16.11 -35.71
N ILE A 17 -63.11 -17.21 -35.13
CA ILE A 17 -62.73 -18.61 -35.21
C ILE A 17 -62.59 -19.15 -36.63
N GLY A 18 -61.53 -19.98 -36.89
CA GLY A 18 -61.45 -20.90 -38.01
C GLY A 18 -60.66 -22.16 -37.64
N ALA A 19 -61.33 -23.23 -37.25
CA ALA A 19 -60.76 -24.53 -36.99
C ALA A 19 -60.55 -25.30 -38.34
N ALA A 20 -59.35 -25.80 -38.54
CA ALA A 20 -59.07 -26.85 -39.55
C ALA A 20 -58.33 -28.00 -38.88
N LEU A 21 -59.02 -29.12 -38.73
CA LEU A 21 -58.47 -30.43 -38.39
C LEU A 21 -57.67 -30.95 -39.57
N VAL A 22 -56.41 -31.33 -39.37
CA VAL A 22 -55.67 -32.22 -40.23
C VAL A 22 -55.09 -33.33 -39.35
N ALA A 23 -55.59 -34.52 -39.55
CA ALA A 23 -55.08 -35.76 -38.97
C ALA A 23 -53.77 -36.12 -39.67
N THR A 24 -52.71 -36.33 -38.94
CA THR A 24 -51.50 -36.97 -39.44
C THR A 24 -51.16 -38.17 -38.56
N LEU A 25 -50.92 -39.25 -39.23
CA LEU A 25 -50.55 -40.55 -38.68
C LEU A 25 -49.32 -40.48 -37.78
N ALA A 26 -49.43 -41.16 -36.64
CA ALA A 26 -48.28 -41.41 -35.77
C ALA A 26 -47.47 -42.56 -36.35
N LEU A 27 -46.24 -42.28 -36.79
CA LEU A 27 -45.20 -43.30 -36.98
C LEU A 27 -44.43 -43.40 -35.66
N ALA A 28 -44.53 -44.54 -35.00
CA ALA A 28 -43.79 -44.88 -33.80
C ALA A 28 -42.30 -45.05 -34.14
N ASN A 29 -41.45 -44.16 -33.60
CA ASN A 29 -40.02 -44.40 -33.58
C ASN A 29 -39.66 -45.25 -32.35
N PRO A 30 -38.69 -46.17 -32.45
CA PRO A 30 -38.31 -47.04 -31.35
C PRO A 30 -37.56 -46.21 -30.28
N ALA A 31 -37.91 -46.48 -29.02
CA ALA A 31 -37.28 -45.90 -27.83
C ALA A 31 -35.77 -46.17 -27.84
N SER A 32 -34.98 -45.13 -28.02
CA SER A 32 -33.54 -45.16 -27.72
C SER A 32 -33.36 -45.23 -26.21
N ALA A 33 -32.83 -46.35 -25.74
CA ALA A 33 -32.43 -46.54 -24.36
C ALA A 33 -31.41 -45.45 -23.96
N ARG A 34 -31.74 -44.64 -22.95
CA ARG A 34 -30.80 -43.78 -22.26
C ARG A 34 -29.74 -44.64 -21.57
N PRO A 35 -28.45 -44.36 -21.71
CA PRO A 35 -27.43 -44.97 -20.86
C PRO A 35 -27.63 -44.49 -19.43
N LEU A 36 -27.90 -45.38 -18.52
CA LEU A 36 -27.81 -45.21 -17.09
C LEU A 36 -26.31 -45.06 -16.73
N GLY A 37 -25.95 -43.97 -16.09
CA GLY A 37 -24.67 -43.86 -15.40
C GLY A 37 -23.73 -42.78 -15.91
N GLN A 38 -24.14 -41.50 -15.91
CA GLN A 38 -23.20 -40.41 -15.64
C GLN A 38 -23.53 -39.93 -14.24
N THR A 39 -22.73 -40.38 -13.27
CA THR A 39 -22.58 -39.69 -11.99
C THR A 39 -22.30 -38.20 -12.27
N PRO A 40 -22.95 -37.25 -11.58
CA PRO A 40 -22.59 -35.85 -11.70
C PRO A 40 -21.10 -35.76 -11.40
N ARG A 41 -20.29 -35.34 -12.37
CA ARG A 41 -18.91 -34.95 -12.14
C ARG A 41 -18.98 -33.89 -11.06
N ALA A 42 -18.48 -34.21 -9.86
CA ALA A 42 -18.34 -33.24 -8.79
C ALA A 42 -17.71 -32.00 -9.41
N ALA A 43 -18.37 -30.87 -9.28
CA ALA A 43 -17.79 -29.60 -9.66
C ALA A 43 -16.46 -29.51 -8.91
N THR A 44 -15.35 -29.58 -9.63
CA THR A 44 -14.03 -29.35 -9.05
C THR A 44 -14.10 -27.95 -8.49
N SER A 45 -14.08 -27.84 -7.15
CA SER A 45 -13.95 -26.54 -6.49
C SER A 45 -12.76 -25.80 -7.12
N ALA A 46 -12.95 -24.51 -7.45
CA ALA A 46 -11.85 -23.69 -7.94
C ALA A 46 -10.65 -23.83 -6.98
N PRO A 47 -9.41 -23.84 -7.49
CA PRO A 47 -8.21 -23.89 -6.65
C PRO A 47 -8.28 -22.80 -5.57
N VAL A 48 -7.90 -23.12 -4.33
CA VAL A 48 -8.02 -22.24 -3.16
C VAL A 48 -7.35 -20.89 -3.37
N ALA A 49 -6.32 -20.82 -4.20
CA ALA A 49 -5.50 -19.61 -4.43
C ALA A 49 -5.34 -19.31 -5.93
N ALA A 50 -6.40 -19.45 -6.72
CA ALA A 50 -6.35 -19.18 -8.17
C ALA A 50 -5.91 -17.73 -8.49
N THR A 51 -6.27 -16.78 -7.64
CA THR A 51 -5.83 -15.38 -7.64
C THR A 51 -5.36 -15.00 -6.23
N PRO A 52 -4.64 -13.88 -6.05
CA PRO A 52 -4.24 -13.40 -4.72
C PRO A 52 -5.46 -13.26 -3.80
N PRO A 53 -5.34 -13.55 -2.49
CA PRO A 53 -6.45 -13.39 -1.56
C PRO A 53 -6.78 -11.92 -1.35
N MET A 54 -8.06 -11.60 -1.24
CA MET A 54 -8.56 -10.27 -0.89
C MET A 54 -9.36 -10.36 0.41
N GLY A 55 -9.07 -9.46 1.36
CA GLY A 55 -9.71 -9.51 2.67
C GLY A 55 -9.33 -8.34 3.57
N TRP A 56 -9.39 -8.61 4.85
CA TRP A 56 -9.00 -7.71 5.94
C TRP A 56 -8.22 -8.49 6.99
N ASN A 57 -7.33 -7.79 7.71
CA ASN A 57 -6.60 -8.29 8.86
C ASN A 57 -6.56 -7.20 9.94
N ASP A 58 -6.71 -7.56 11.21
CA ASP A 58 -6.88 -6.64 12.33
C ASP A 58 -5.57 -6.06 12.87
N TRP A 59 -4.41 -6.71 12.64
CA TRP A 59 -3.19 -6.46 13.38
C TRP A 59 -2.78 -4.98 13.45
N TYR A 60 -2.56 -4.33 12.32
CA TYR A 60 -2.00 -2.98 12.31
C TYR A 60 -2.94 -1.85 12.79
N THR A 61 -4.18 -2.17 13.13
CA THR A 61 -5.12 -1.18 13.68
C THR A 61 -5.53 -1.51 15.11
N PHE A 62 -5.68 -2.79 15.43
CA PHE A 62 -6.29 -3.21 16.70
C PHE A 62 -5.32 -3.96 17.59
N PHE A 63 -4.25 -4.52 17.06
CA PHE A 63 -3.33 -5.36 17.81
C PHE A 63 -4.08 -6.39 18.65
N CYS A 64 -3.86 -6.41 19.97
CA CYS A 64 -4.57 -7.29 20.88
C CYS A 64 -5.98 -6.82 21.29
N ASP A 65 -6.45 -5.67 20.82
CA ASP A 65 -7.82 -5.17 21.04
C ASP A 65 -8.84 -5.80 20.09
N VAL A 66 -8.74 -7.11 19.88
CA VAL A 66 -9.62 -7.90 19.03
C VAL A 66 -10.66 -8.64 19.87
N ASN A 67 -11.89 -8.70 19.38
CA ASN A 67 -12.98 -9.44 19.99
C ASN A 67 -14.05 -9.83 18.97
N GLU A 68 -14.99 -10.69 19.40
CA GLU A 68 -16.08 -11.18 18.56
C GLU A 68 -16.89 -10.05 17.91
N GLN A 69 -17.24 -9.03 18.68
CA GLN A 69 -18.03 -7.88 18.18
C GLN A 69 -17.29 -7.10 17.08
N LEU A 70 -15.98 -6.89 17.23
CA LEU A 70 -15.16 -6.23 16.21
C LEU A 70 -15.18 -7.00 14.89
N VAL A 71 -15.02 -8.34 14.97
CA VAL A 71 -15.01 -9.21 13.78
C VAL A 71 -16.35 -9.18 13.07
N GLU A 72 -17.45 -9.29 13.82
CA GLU A 72 -18.82 -9.24 13.31
C GLU A 72 -19.12 -7.89 12.62
N GLN A 73 -18.78 -6.78 13.29
CA GLN A 73 -18.94 -5.43 12.72
C GLN A 73 -18.09 -5.21 11.47
N THR A 74 -16.89 -5.77 11.43
CA THR A 74 -16.00 -5.71 10.26
C THR A 74 -16.58 -6.50 9.09
N ALA A 75 -17.11 -7.70 9.34
CA ALA A 75 -17.79 -8.49 8.32
C ALA A 75 -19.02 -7.73 7.74
N ASP A 76 -19.80 -7.07 8.61
CA ASP A 76 -20.92 -6.21 8.19
C ASP A 76 -20.45 -4.99 7.37
N ALA A 77 -19.33 -4.37 7.77
CA ALA A 77 -18.73 -3.26 7.06
C ALA A 77 -18.21 -3.67 5.67
N MET A 78 -17.62 -4.87 5.53
CA MET A 78 -17.21 -5.39 4.22
C MET A 78 -18.38 -5.56 3.25
N VAL A 79 -19.54 -5.97 3.77
CA VAL A 79 -20.77 -6.08 2.96
C VAL A 79 -21.32 -4.69 2.62
N SER A 80 -21.53 -3.86 3.62
CA SER A 80 -22.20 -2.55 3.45
C SER A 80 -21.36 -1.52 2.68
N SER A 81 -20.03 -1.62 2.75
CA SER A 81 -19.14 -0.75 1.97
C SER A 81 -19.06 -1.12 0.49
N GLY A 82 -19.47 -2.35 0.11
CA GLY A 82 -19.32 -2.90 -1.24
C GLY A 82 -17.98 -3.63 -1.48
N MET A 83 -17.12 -3.76 -0.47
CA MET A 83 -15.85 -4.50 -0.59
C MET A 83 -16.08 -5.97 -0.95
N ARG A 84 -17.05 -6.66 -0.29
CA ARG A 84 -17.42 -8.03 -0.68
C ARG A 84 -17.75 -8.12 -2.16
N ASP A 85 -18.54 -7.19 -2.70
CA ASP A 85 -18.97 -7.17 -4.09
C ASP A 85 -17.84 -6.75 -5.05
N ALA A 86 -16.80 -6.10 -4.53
CA ALA A 86 -15.56 -5.81 -5.25
C ALA A 86 -14.58 -7.00 -5.28
N GLY A 87 -14.80 -8.06 -4.48
CA GLY A 87 -13.99 -9.28 -4.50
C GLY A 87 -13.38 -9.69 -3.16
N TYR A 88 -13.44 -8.84 -2.13
CA TYR A 88 -12.92 -9.17 -0.81
C TYR A 88 -13.72 -10.29 -0.17
N ARG A 89 -13.03 -11.29 0.39
CA ARG A 89 -13.64 -12.51 0.93
C ARG A 89 -13.22 -12.83 2.35
N TYR A 90 -11.97 -12.56 2.72
CA TYR A 90 -11.41 -13.03 3.98
C TYR A 90 -11.54 -11.98 5.08
N VAL A 91 -11.98 -12.41 6.26
CA VAL A 91 -11.92 -11.68 7.52
C VAL A 91 -10.92 -12.44 8.37
N ASN A 92 -9.70 -11.93 8.46
CA ASN A 92 -8.60 -12.61 9.13
C ASN A 92 -8.36 -12.01 10.51
N LEU A 93 -8.41 -12.87 11.52
CA LEU A 93 -7.94 -12.60 12.87
C LEU A 93 -6.44 -12.86 12.92
N ASP A 94 -5.68 -11.89 13.43
CA ASP A 94 -4.26 -12.03 13.72
C ASP A 94 -4.03 -12.53 15.14
N ASP A 95 -2.88 -12.32 15.76
CA ASP A 95 -2.54 -12.79 17.12
C ASP A 95 -3.53 -12.29 18.20
N CYS A 96 -3.42 -12.79 19.42
CA CYS A 96 -4.20 -12.39 20.58
C CYS A 96 -5.68 -12.85 20.62
N TRP A 97 -6.13 -13.72 19.72
CA TRP A 97 -7.47 -14.30 19.78
C TRP A 97 -7.58 -15.45 20.80
N ALA A 98 -6.48 -16.17 21.04
CA ALA A 98 -6.42 -17.37 21.84
C ALA A 98 -6.46 -17.05 23.34
N ALA A 99 -6.93 -18.01 24.14
CA ALA A 99 -6.72 -18.00 25.58
C ALA A 99 -5.23 -18.20 25.91
N SER A 100 -4.78 -17.67 27.05
CA SER A 100 -3.38 -17.76 27.50
C SER A 100 -2.86 -19.18 27.74
N THR A 101 -3.76 -20.17 27.80
CA THR A 101 -3.42 -21.59 27.96
C THR A 101 -4.33 -22.47 27.13
N ARG A 102 -3.81 -23.61 26.69
CA ARG A 102 -4.59 -24.68 26.07
C ARG A 102 -5.60 -25.27 27.10
N ASP A 103 -6.59 -26.01 26.63
CA ASP A 103 -7.52 -26.71 27.48
C ASP A 103 -6.87 -27.94 28.19
N ALA A 104 -7.63 -28.65 29.02
CA ALA A 104 -7.13 -29.82 29.73
C ALA A 104 -6.71 -30.99 28.83
N ASN A 105 -7.13 -31.00 27.57
CA ASN A 105 -6.79 -32.00 26.56
C ASN A 105 -5.66 -31.53 25.62
N GLY A 106 -5.14 -30.32 25.84
CA GLY A 106 -4.07 -29.73 25.02
C GLY A 106 -4.55 -28.96 23.79
N HIS A 107 -5.86 -28.79 23.58
CA HIS A 107 -6.38 -28.07 22.41
C HIS A 107 -6.34 -26.55 22.59
N LEU A 108 -6.15 -25.82 21.50
CA LEU A 108 -6.35 -24.38 21.46
C LEU A 108 -7.82 -24.03 21.73
N ARG A 109 -8.01 -22.91 22.37
CA ARG A 109 -9.34 -22.34 22.62
C ARG A 109 -9.33 -20.83 22.44
N ALA A 110 -10.43 -20.27 22.00
CA ALA A 110 -10.62 -18.82 21.97
C ALA A 110 -10.62 -18.26 23.41
N ASP A 111 -10.14 -17.02 23.58
CA ASP A 111 -10.28 -16.30 24.83
C ASP A 111 -11.78 -16.10 25.14
N PRO A 112 -12.31 -16.65 26.27
CA PRO A 112 -13.74 -16.61 26.55
C PRO A 112 -14.26 -15.20 26.89
N THR A 113 -13.38 -14.25 27.20
CA THR A 113 -13.74 -12.85 27.43
C THR A 113 -13.89 -12.11 26.10
N LYS A 114 -13.00 -12.38 25.16
CA LYS A 114 -13.00 -11.76 23.84
C LYS A 114 -14.00 -12.42 22.88
N PHE A 115 -14.15 -13.73 22.95
CA PHE A 115 -14.98 -14.57 22.09
C PHE A 115 -15.92 -15.48 22.90
N PRO A 116 -16.93 -14.91 23.57
CA PRO A 116 -17.78 -15.65 24.52
C PRO A 116 -18.58 -16.79 23.88
N HIS A 117 -18.88 -16.71 22.57
CA HIS A 117 -19.60 -17.78 21.86
C HIS A 117 -18.65 -18.74 21.12
N GLY A 118 -17.34 -18.51 21.20
CA GLY A 118 -16.30 -19.33 20.59
C GLY A 118 -16.11 -19.10 19.10
N MET A 119 -14.98 -19.58 18.58
CA MET A 119 -14.54 -19.27 17.20
C MET A 119 -15.45 -19.85 16.12
N LYS A 120 -16.13 -20.98 16.41
CA LYS A 120 -17.11 -21.53 15.45
C LYS A 120 -18.30 -20.60 15.23
N ALA A 121 -18.80 -19.93 16.27
CA ALA A 121 -19.90 -18.98 16.12
C ALA A 121 -19.46 -17.77 15.27
N VAL A 122 -18.24 -17.28 15.44
CA VAL A 122 -17.64 -16.24 14.60
C VAL A 122 -17.55 -16.68 13.13
N ALA A 123 -17.09 -17.92 12.89
CA ALA A 123 -17.02 -18.47 11.54
C ALA A 123 -18.41 -18.56 10.88
N ASP A 124 -19.41 -19.05 11.61
CA ASP A 124 -20.79 -19.17 11.12
C ASP A 124 -21.36 -17.76 10.79
N TYR A 125 -21.07 -16.74 11.61
CA TYR A 125 -21.48 -15.36 11.38
C TYR A 125 -20.86 -14.77 10.10
N VAL A 126 -19.56 -14.95 9.91
CA VAL A 126 -18.81 -14.50 8.73
C VAL A 126 -19.29 -15.22 7.47
N HIS A 127 -19.49 -16.55 7.54
CA HIS A 127 -19.99 -17.35 6.44
C HIS A 127 -21.41 -16.98 6.01
N ALA A 128 -22.30 -16.64 6.96
CA ALA A 128 -23.66 -16.17 6.66
C ALA A 128 -23.68 -14.89 5.80
N ARG A 129 -22.57 -14.15 5.73
CA ARG A 129 -22.37 -12.95 4.90
C ARG A 129 -21.70 -13.23 3.56
N GLY A 130 -21.45 -14.50 3.25
CA GLY A 130 -20.73 -14.93 2.05
C GLY A 130 -19.23 -14.58 2.09
N LEU A 131 -18.70 -14.40 3.29
CA LEU A 131 -17.29 -14.17 3.59
C LEU A 131 -16.63 -15.44 4.13
N LYS A 132 -15.34 -15.42 4.41
CA LYS A 132 -14.51 -16.51 4.89
C LYS A 132 -13.74 -16.06 6.13
N LEU A 133 -13.60 -16.94 7.12
CA LEU A 133 -12.83 -16.66 8.32
C LEU A 133 -11.38 -17.12 8.17
N GLY A 134 -10.43 -16.24 8.48
CA GLY A 134 -9.03 -16.58 8.68
C GLY A 134 -8.64 -16.49 10.15
N ILE A 135 -7.57 -17.21 10.51
CA ILE A 135 -7.02 -17.25 11.86
C ILE A 135 -5.49 -17.24 11.82
N TYR A 136 -4.89 -16.80 12.90
CA TYR A 136 -3.44 -16.74 13.10
C TYR A 136 -2.98 -17.85 14.04
N GLU A 137 -1.75 -18.33 13.81
CA GLU A 137 -1.01 -19.20 14.71
C GLU A 137 0.51 -19.03 14.47
N ASP A 138 1.34 -19.78 15.20
CA ASP A 138 2.79 -19.74 15.15
C ASP A 138 3.40 -21.16 15.16
N VAL A 139 4.50 -21.38 14.44
CA VAL A 139 5.20 -22.68 14.43
C VAL A 139 5.99 -22.94 15.70
N GLY A 140 6.25 -21.91 16.51
CA GLY A 140 7.02 -21.98 17.75
C GLY A 140 6.22 -22.47 18.95
N THR A 141 6.84 -22.37 20.12
CA THR A 141 6.23 -22.76 21.40
C THR A 141 5.20 -21.75 21.88
N LYS A 142 5.32 -20.50 21.41
CA LYS A 142 4.40 -19.39 21.67
C LYS A 142 4.29 -18.52 20.43
N THR A 143 3.16 -17.83 20.31
CA THR A 143 2.97 -16.76 19.33
C THR A 143 3.87 -15.55 19.66
N CYS A 144 3.94 -14.59 18.75
CA CYS A 144 4.71 -13.36 18.95
C CYS A 144 4.21 -12.55 20.15
N ALA A 145 2.90 -12.54 20.42
CA ALA A 145 2.29 -11.91 21.60
C ALA A 145 2.33 -12.81 22.87
N GLY A 146 2.91 -14.02 22.79
CA GLY A 146 3.14 -14.88 23.95
C GLY A 146 2.04 -15.90 24.27
N TYR A 147 1.05 -16.05 23.40
CA TYR A 147 0.01 -17.09 23.50
C TYR A 147 0.56 -18.47 23.13
N PRO A 148 -0.18 -19.58 23.38
CA PRO A 148 0.30 -20.92 23.04
C PRO A 148 0.49 -21.09 21.52
N GLY A 149 1.71 -21.38 21.07
CA GLY A 149 2.02 -21.73 19.67
C GLY A 149 1.79 -23.22 19.37
N SER A 150 1.92 -23.61 18.10
CA SER A 150 1.60 -24.96 17.60
C SER A 150 2.75 -25.96 17.75
N TYR A 151 3.91 -25.60 18.26
CA TYR A 151 5.03 -26.53 18.41
C TYR A 151 4.62 -27.75 19.28
N GLY A 152 4.67 -28.96 18.68
CA GLY A 152 4.21 -30.19 19.33
C GLY A 152 2.70 -30.48 19.22
N HIS A 153 1.90 -29.56 18.67
CA HIS A 153 0.43 -29.65 18.58
C HIS A 153 -0.13 -29.43 17.18
N VAL A 154 0.71 -29.38 16.15
CA VAL A 154 0.36 -28.91 14.79
C VAL A 154 -0.87 -29.61 14.20
N GLN A 155 -1.02 -30.96 14.40
CA GLN A 155 -2.19 -31.68 13.87
C GLN A 155 -3.45 -31.37 14.68
N ASP A 156 -3.35 -31.30 16.03
CA ASP A 156 -4.50 -31.01 16.89
C ASP A 156 -5.06 -29.61 16.60
N ASP A 157 -4.17 -28.63 16.35
CA ASP A 157 -4.53 -27.26 16.01
C ASP A 157 -5.17 -27.18 14.61
N ALA A 158 -4.62 -27.87 13.62
CA ALA A 158 -5.20 -27.96 12.28
C ALA A 158 -6.62 -28.59 12.31
N ASP A 159 -6.81 -29.66 13.07
CA ASP A 159 -8.12 -30.31 13.25
C ASP A 159 -9.10 -29.39 13.98
N THR A 160 -8.62 -28.63 14.96
CA THR A 160 -9.40 -27.61 15.68
C THR A 160 -9.88 -26.52 14.73
N PHE A 161 -9.01 -25.95 13.90
CA PHE A 161 -9.37 -24.94 12.89
C PHE A 161 -10.37 -25.48 11.86
N ALA A 162 -10.15 -26.71 11.39
CA ALA A 162 -11.09 -27.35 10.49
C ALA A 162 -12.48 -27.53 11.13
N SER A 163 -12.54 -27.92 12.43
CA SER A 163 -13.79 -28.07 13.18
C SER A 163 -14.57 -26.77 13.36
N TRP A 164 -13.86 -25.65 13.49
CA TRP A 164 -14.45 -24.32 13.58
C TRP A 164 -14.91 -23.77 12.24
N GLY A 165 -14.45 -24.35 11.13
CA GLY A 165 -14.80 -23.89 9.80
C GLY A 165 -13.88 -22.78 9.27
N VAL A 166 -12.64 -22.70 9.77
CA VAL A 166 -11.62 -21.76 9.27
C VAL A 166 -11.29 -22.02 7.81
N ASP A 167 -11.08 -20.95 7.03
CA ASP A 167 -10.81 -20.98 5.59
C ASP A 167 -9.41 -20.51 5.22
N PHE A 168 -8.72 -19.82 6.14
CA PHE A 168 -7.39 -19.24 5.95
C PHE A 168 -6.59 -19.35 7.25
N VAL A 169 -5.34 -19.76 7.18
CA VAL A 169 -4.45 -19.86 8.34
C VAL A 169 -3.15 -19.12 8.04
N LYS A 170 -2.88 -18.04 8.79
CA LYS A 170 -1.57 -17.37 8.85
C LYS A 170 -0.76 -18.02 9.95
N VAL A 171 0.47 -18.41 9.66
CA VAL A 171 1.37 -19.05 10.62
C VAL A 171 2.69 -18.31 10.69
N ASP A 172 3.03 -17.83 11.87
CA ASP A 172 4.18 -16.97 12.15
C ASP A 172 5.44 -17.74 12.58
N TRP A 173 6.52 -17.02 12.90
CA TRP A 173 7.87 -17.51 13.11
C TRP A 173 8.49 -17.05 14.45
N CYS A 174 7.71 -16.89 15.49
CA CYS A 174 8.18 -16.48 16.81
C CYS A 174 8.49 -17.67 17.73
N ASN A 175 9.33 -17.47 18.74
CA ASN A 175 9.59 -18.43 19.82
C ASN A 175 9.93 -19.87 19.35
N VAL A 176 10.64 -19.98 18.23
CA VAL A 176 11.06 -21.27 17.67
C VAL A 176 12.13 -21.92 18.55
N PRO A 177 11.94 -23.17 19.01
CA PRO A 177 12.88 -23.85 19.90
C PRO A 177 14.06 -24.41 19.10
N PHE A 178 14.97 -23.57 18.64
CA PHE A 178 16.11 -23.97 17.81
C PHE A 178 17.00 -25.04 18.47
N GLY A 179 17.04 -25.10 19.81
CA GLY A 179 17.76 -26.13 20.55
C GLY A 179 17.31 -27.57 20.26
N ASP A 180 16.08 -27.76 19.79
CA ASP A 180 15.52 -29.06 19.43
C ASP A 180 15.96 -29.51 18.01
N PHE A 181 16.70 -28.67 17.28
CA PHE A 181 17.13 -28.92 15.90
C PHE A 181 18.66 -28.83 15.74
N PRO A 182 19.46 -29.61 16.50
CA PRO A 182 20.91 -29.50 16.44
C PRO A 182 21.43 -29.81 15.03
N GLY A 183 22.32 -28.94 14.53
CA GLY A 183 22.96 -29.09 13.22
C GLY A 183 22.14 -28.64 12.00
N LEU A 184 20.90 -28.15 12.19
CA LEU A 184 20.12 -27.53 11.13
C LEU A 184 20.32 -26.01 11.13
N SER A 185 20.36 -25.41 9.91
CA SER A 185 20.26 -23.97 9.77
C SER A 185 18.84 -23.50 10.06
N GLN A 186 18.63 -22.21 10.38
CA GLN A 186 17.31 -21.63 10.61
C GLN A 186 16.38 -21.87 9.41
N GLN A 187 16.86 -21.70 8.17
CA GLN A 187 16.08 -22.01 6.97
C GLN A 187 15.64 -23.49 6.92
N GLN A 188 16.52 -24.43 7.28
CA GLN A 188 16.15 -25.86 7.32
C GLN A 188 15.10 -26.14 8.40
N VAL A 189 15.18 -25.46 9.55
CA VAL A 189 14.17 -25.53 10.59
C VAL A 189 12.83 -24.98 10.09
N ALA A 190 12.85 -23.81 9.43
CA ALA A 190 11.66 -23.20 8.84
C ALA A 190 10.98 -24.15 7.84
N VAL A 191 11.73 -24.66 6.86
CA VAL A 191 11.22 -25.64 5.88
C VAL A 191 10.60 -26.84 6.56
N LYS A 192 11.23 -27.37 7.61
CA LYS A 192 10.72 -28.54 8.36
C LYS A 192 9.41 -28.25 9.07
N LEU A 193 9.33 -27.15 9.84
CA LEU A 193 8.16 -26.80 10.63
C LEU A 193 6.96 -26.43 9.74
N TYR A 194 7.15 -25.59 8.75
CA TYR A 194 6.08 -25.21 7.83
C TYR A 194 5.63 -26.35 6.91
N THR A 195 6.53 -27.30 6.56
CA THR A 195 6.13 -28.51 5.84
C THR A 195 5.20 -29.38 6.69
N ALA A 196 5.54 -29.56 7.99
CA ALA A 196 4.68 -30.29 8.91
C ALA A 196 3.30 -29.63 9.05
N TYR A 197 3.28 -28.29 9.13
CA TYR A 197 2.03 -27.52 9.21
C TYR A 197 1.18 -27.69 7.94
N SER A 198 1.79 -27.58 6.75
CA SER A 198 1.13 -27.81 5.46
C SER A 198 0.51 -29.23 5.37
N GLN A 199 1.23 -30.23 5.87
CA GLN A 199 0.75 -31.62 5.88
C GLN A 199 -0.43 -31.78 6.83
N ALA A 200 -0.39 -31.20 8.03
CA ALA A 200 -1.47 -31.24 8.99
C ALA A 200 -2.75 -30.56 8.47
N LEU A 201 -2.63 -29.35 7.89
CA LEU A 201 -3.78 -28.68 7.26
C LEU A 201 -4.42 -29.55 6.16
N LYS A 202 -3.61 -30.17 5.31
CA LYS A 202 -4.09 -31.08 4.24
C LYS A 202 -4.75 -32.34 4.80
N ALA A 203 -4.24 -32.89 5.90
CA ALA A 203 -4.78 -34.09 6.55
C ALA A 203 -6.19 -33.91 7.12
N THR A 204 -6.59 -32.67 7.48
CA THR A 204 -7.96 -32.36 7.92
C THR A 204 -9.01 -32.60 6.83
N GLY A 205 -8.64 -32.64 5.56
CA GLY A 205 -9.55 -32.75 4.42
C GLY A 205 -10.34 -31.46 4.11
N ARG A 206 -10.24 -30.41 4.94
CA ARG A 206 -10.82 -29.09 4.66
C ARG A 206 -9.85 -28.26 3.83
N PRO A 207 -10.28 -27.65 2.69
CA PRO A 207 -9.44 -26.74 1.93
C PRO A 207 -9.27 -25.43 2.70
N MET A 208 -8.11 -25.21 3.28
CA MET A 208 -7.72 -23.95 3.95
C MET A 208 -6.60 -23.28 3.17
N PHE A 209 -6.69 -21.96 3.00
CA PHE A 209 -5.61 -21.14 2.42
C PHE A 209 -4.47 -21.07 3.44
N PHE A 210 -3.28 -21.46 3.06
CA PHE A 210 -2.12 -21.47 3.96
C PHE A 210 -1.18 -20.31 3.64
N SER A 211 -0.99 -19.44 4.63
CA SER A 211 -0.10 -18.27 4.59
C SER A 211 1.06 -18.48 5.55
N ILE A 212 2.29 -18.43 5.02
CA ILE A 212 3.53 -18.47 5.79
C ILE A 212 3.95 -17.05 6.11
N CYS A 213 4.05 -16.73 7.40
CA CYS A 213 4.56 -15.45 7.91
C CYS A 213 5.99 -15.61 8.45
N GLU A 214 6.86 -16.27 7.69
CA GLU A 214 8.30 -16.22 7.92
C GLU A 214 8.82 -14.95 7.25
N TRP A 215 9.11 -13.93 8.03
CA TRP A 215 9.35 -12.55 7.63
C TRP A 215 10.84 -12.18 7.47
N ASP A 216 11.80 -13.05 7.86
CA ASP A 216 13.23 -12.76 7.64
C ASP A 216 13.65 -13.04 6.20
N PRO A 217 13.93 -12.03 5.37
CA PRO A 217 14.32 -12.23 3.98
C PRO A 217 15.64 -13.00 3.84
N LYS A 218 16.45 -13.14 4.90
CA LYS A 218 17.66 -13.97 4.90
C LYS A 218 17.34 -15.46 4.77
N LEU A 219 16.15 -15.90 5.25
CA LEU A 219 15.69 -17.29 5.10
C LEU A 219 15.05 -17.56 3.73
N ARG A 220 14.88 -16.52 2.90
CA ARG A 220 14.44 -16.59 1.49
C ARG A 220 13.19 -17.46 1.30
N PRO A 221 12.06 -17.16 1.96
CA PRO A 221 10.85 -17.99 1.93
C PRO A 221 10.34 -18.23 0.50
N TRP A 222 10.48 -17.30 -0.41
CA TRP A 222 10.10 -17.45 -1.83
C TRP A 222 10.78 -18.63 -2.54
N THR A 223 11.89 -19.17 -2.03
CA THR A 223 12.60 -20.28 -2.67
C THR A 223 12.07 -21.66 -2.28
N TRP A 224 11.35 -21.79 -1.18
CA TRP A 224 10.88 -23.08 -0.66
C TRP A 224 9.37 -23.09 -0.32
N ALA A 225 8.79 -21.97 0.08
CA ALA A 225 7.37 -21.88 0.44
C ALA A 225 6.38 -22.18 -0.71
N PRO A 226 6.68 -21.88 -1.99
CA PRO A 226 5.76 -22.20 -3.11
C PRO A 226 5.36 -23.67 -3.19
N ALA A 227 6.21 -24.59 -2.73
CA ALA A 227 5.93 -26.02 -2.75
C ALA A 227 4.94 -26.49 -1.67
N ILE A 228 4.74 -25.68 -0.62
CA ILE A 228 4.03 -26.09 0.59
C ILE A 228 2.91 -25.15 1.02
N SER A 229 2.85 -23.92 0.50
CA SER A 229 1.86 -22.90 0.92
C SER A 229 1.22 -22.18 -0.27
N ASN A 230 0.25 -21.31 0.02
CA ASN A 230 -0.43 -20.49 -0.97
C ASN A 230 0.08 -19.04 -1.00
N MET A 231 0.72 -18.56 0.06
CA MET A 231 1.44 -17.29 0.08
C MET A 231 2.50 -17.31 1.17
N TRP A 232 3.45 -16.39 1.09
CA TRP A 232 4.55 -16.23 2.05
C TRP A 232 5.02 -14.78 2.10
N ARG A 233 5.37 -14.33 3.30
CA ARG A 233 5.97 -13.02 3.51
C ARG A 233 7.33 -12.93 2.81
N THR A 234 7.64 -11.77 2.30
CA THR A 234 8.89 -11.46 1.61
C THR A 234 9.74 -10.43 2.34
N ASN A 235 9.16 -9.78 3.34
CA ASN A 235 9.74 -8.70 4.13
C ASN A 235 9.37 -8.84 5.61
N ASN A 236 10.11 -8.11 6.47
CA ASN A 236 9.70 -7.83 7.83
C ASN A 236 8.35 -7.08 7.85
N ASP A 237 7.75 -7.02 9.04
CA ASP A 237 6.59 -6.19 9.28
C ASP A 237 6.86 -4.75 8.90
N TYR A 238 5.85 -4.10 8.31
CA TYR A 238 6.04 -2.76 7.84
C TYR A 238 4.95 -1.80 8.36
N GLY A 239 5.27 -0.50 8.38
CA GLY A 239 4.32 0.53 8.78
C GLY A 239 3.74 1.28 7.59
N SER A 240 3.09 2.40 7.90
CA SER A 240 2.40 3.24 6.90
C SER A 240 3.28 4.32 6.28
N GLN A 241 4.61 4.25 6.43
CA GLN A 241 5.52 5.24 5.85
C GLN A 241 5.77 4.96 4.36
N TRP A 242 5.87 6.03 3.57
CA TRP A 242 6.17 5.94 2.15
C TRP A 242 7.48 5.19 1.86
N SER A 243 8.52 5.47 2.64
CA SER A 243 9.83 4.81 2.52
C SER A 243 9.75 3.29 2.66
N GLN A 244 8.89 2.79 3.54
CA GLN A 244 8.69 1.34 3.72
C GLN A 244 7.93 0.72 2.53
N THR A 245 6.94 1.43 1.96
CA THR A 245 6.31 1.00 0.69
C THR A 245 7.36 0.85 -0.41
N LEU A 246 8.30 1.81 -0.52
CA LEU A 246 9.37 1.76 -1.51
C LEU A 246 10.35 0.61 -1.23
N ALA A 247 10.72 0.38 0.03
CA ALA A 247 11.60 -0.73 0.41
C ALA A 247 10.98 -2.10 0.07
N ASN A 248 9.66 -2.26 0.32
CA ASN A 248 8.95 -3.48 -0.07
C ASN A 248 8.91 -3.68 -1.58
N LEU A 249 8.68 -2.62 -2.36
CA LEU A 249 8.74 -2.67 -3.83
C LEU A 249 10.13 -3.05 -4.34
N ASP A 250 11.18 -2.54 -3.71
CA ASP A 250 12.56 -2.85 -4.09
C ASP A 250 12.90 -4.32 -3.78
N GLN A 251 12.42 -4.85 -2.66
CA GLN A 251 12.55 -6.27 -2.30
C GLN A 251 11.76 -7.16 -3.27
N GLU A 252 10.54 -6.75 -3.68
CA GLU A 252 9.69 -7.52 -4.59
C GLU A 252 10.18 -7.54 -6.05
N ALA A 253 10.96 -6.54 -6.46
CA ALA A 253 11.39 -6.38 -7.86
C ALA A 253 12.05 -7.64 -8.47
N PRO A 254 12.94 -8.39 -7.78
CA PRO A 254 13.55 -9.62 -8.30
C PRO A 254 12.68 -10.87 -8.11
N LEU A 255 11.52 -10.79 -7.41
CA LEU A 255 10.80 -11.97 -6.94
C LEU A 255 9.66 -12.44 -7.86
N ALA A 256 9.39 -11.74 -8.96
CA ALA A 256 8.27 -12.03 -9.88
C ALA A 256 8.22 -13.49 -10.36
N GLN A 257 9.37 -14.16 -10.47
CA GLN A 257 9.48 -15.53 -10.95
C GLN A 257 8.96 -16.59 -9.96
N TYR A 258 8.75 -16.23 -8.68
CA TYR A 258 8.34 -17.16 -7.63
C TYR A 258 6.83 -17.16 -7.40
N ALA A 259 6.13 -16.08 -7.77
CA ALA A 259 4.69 -15.94 -7.62
C ALA A 259 3.93 -16.40 -8.89
N GLY A 260 2.71 -16.88 -8.70
CA GLY A 260 1.82 -17.29 -9.78
C GLY A 260 0.54 -17.95 -9.26
N PRO A 261 -0.36 -18.39 -10.16
CA PRO A 261 -1.60 -19.02 -9.75
C PRO A 261 -1.38 -20.20 -8.79
N GLY A 262 -1.96 -20.09 -7.61
CA GLY A 262 -1.84 -21.05 -6.52
C GLY A 262 -0.89 -20.64 -5.40
N HIS A 263 0.02 -19.68 -5.63
CA HIS A 263 1.04 -19.29 -4.68
C HIS A 263 1.56 -17.87 -4.94
N TRP A 264 1.63 -17.01 -3.91
CA TRP A 264 1.79 -15.57 -4.03
C TRP A 264 2.86 -15.02 -3.08
N ASN A 265 3.69 -14.10 -3.60
CA ASN A 265 4.51 -13.24 -2.76
C ASN A 265 3.62 -12.31 -1.94
N ASP A 266 3.97 -12.10 -0.69
CA ASP A 266 3.24 -11.26 0.25
C ASP A 266 4.15 -10.14 0.78
N PRO A 267 4.04 -8.93 0.23
CA PRO A 267 4.78 -7.77 0.72
C PRO A 267 4.14 -7.13 1.97
N ASP A 268 3.26 -7.85 2.66
CA ASP A 268 2.49 -7.47 3.82
C ASP A 268 1.17 -6.73 3.52
N ILE A 269 0.41 -6.45 4.57
CA ILE A 269 -0.96 -5.95 4.59
C ILE A 269 -1.08 -4.54 3.97
N LEU A 270 -2.21 -4.23 3.33
CA LEU A 270 -2.50 -2.92 2.77
C LEU A 270 -2.65 -1.85 3.86
N MET A 271 -1.89 -0.75 3.73
CA MET A 271 -1.98 0.43 4.60
C MET A 271 -2.87 1.55 4.04
N VAL A 272 -3.79 1.22 3.13
CA VAL A 272 -4.74 2.17 2.55
C VAL A 272 -5.60 2.81 3.64
N GLY A 273 -5.62 4.15 3.68
CA GLY A 273 -6.29 4.93 4.72
C GLY A 273 -5.47 5.13 6.00
N LYS A 274 -4.26 4.59 6.07
CA LYS A 274 -3.27 4.79 7.14
C LYS A 274 -2.01 5.52 6.66
N MET A 275 -1.81 5.62 5.35
CA MET A 275 -0.73 6.41 4.74
C MET A 275 -0.91 7.91 5.06
N ALA A 276 0.13 8.71 4.86
CA ALA A 276 0.10 10.14 5.16
C ALA A 276 -0.99 10.92 4.40
N ASN A 277 -1.38 10.43 3.22
CA ASN A 277 -2.41 11.05 2.38
C ASN A 277 -3.06 10.04 1.41
N ASP A 278 -4.14 10.48 0.72
CA ASP A 278 -4.86 9.66 -0.24
C ASP A 278 -4.05 9.34 -1.51
N ALA A 279 -3.08 10.17 -1.88
CA ALA A 279 -2.23 9.92 -3.06
C ALA A 279 -1.26 8.77 -2.79
N GLU A 280 -0.61 8.75 -1.63
CA GLU A 280 0.21 7.63 -1.17
C GLU A 280 -0.62 6.34 -1.03
N SER A 281 -1.84 6.43 -0.46
CA SER A 281 -2.77 5.30 -0.36
C SER A 281 -3.10 4.69 -1.73
N ARG A 282 -3.36 5.53 -2.75
CA ARG A 282 -3.61 5.07 -4.13
C ARG A 282 -2.37 4.50 -4.80
N ALA A 283 -1.21 5.12 -4.59
CA ALA A 283 0.05 4.61 -5.13
C ALA A 283 0.40 3.25 -4.54
N HIS A 284 0.27 3.09 -3.22
CA HIS A 284 0.44 1.84 -2.50
C HIS A 284 -0.52 0.74 -3.02
N PHE A 285 -1.81 1.04 -3.14
CA PHE A 285 -2.80 0.10 -3.68
C PHE A 285 -2.50 -0.30 -5.14
N SER A 286 -2.06 0.67 -5.96
CA SER A 286 -1.62 0.40 -7.34
C SER A 286 -0.42 -0.53 -7.38
N ALA A 287 0.55 -0.32 -6.49
CA ALA A 287 1.76 -1.14 -6.40
C ALA A 287 1.42 -2.58 -6.02
N TRP A 288 0.61 -2.82 -4.98
CA TRP A 288 0.16 -4.16 -4.60
C TRP A 288 -0.62 -4.84 -5.73
N ALA A 289 -1.51 -4.12 -6.41
CA ALA A 289 -2.22 -4.65 -7.57
C ALA A 289 -1.27 -5.03 -8.73
N MET A 290 -0.23 -4.25 -8.97
CA MET A 290 0.81 -4.59 -9.96
C MET A 290 1.60 -5.84 -9.56
N LEU A 291 1.91 -6.00 -8.28
CA LEU A 291 2.64 -7.16 -7.76
C LEU A 291 1.82 -8.46 -7.75
N ALA A 292 0.52 -8.45 -8.03
CA ALA A 292 -0.39 -9.57 -7.75
C ALA A 292 -0.29 -10.01 -6.28
N ALA A 293 -0.17 -9.04 -5.39
CA ALA A 293 -0.01 -9.26 -3.96
C ALA A 293 -1.35 -9.47 -3.26
N PRO A 294 -1.38 -10.12 -2.11
CA PRO A 294 -2.59 -10.19 -1.27
C PRO A 294 -3.16 -8.79 -0.98
N LEU A 295 -4.42 -8.54 -1.32
CA LEU A 295 -5.11 -7.29 -1.01
C LEU A 295 -5.85 -7.43 0.34
N LEU A 296 -5.08 -7.48 1.43
CA LEU A 296 -5.59 -7.57 2.80
C LEU A 296 -5.57 -6.18 3.45
N ALA A 297 -6.74 -5.56 3.63
CA ALA A 297 -6.85 -4.22 4.21
C ALA A 297 -6.52 -4.24 5.71
N GLY A 298 -5.66 -3.33 6.18
CA GLY A 298 -5.23 -3.23 7.59
C GLY A 298 -5.85 -2.06 8.35
N ASN A 299 -6.86 -1.38 7.81
CA ASN A 299 -7.53 -0.23 8.43
C ASN A 299 -8.86 -0.62 9.11
N ASP A 300 -9.43 0.28 9.91
CA ASP A 300 -10.79 0.11 10.46
C ASP A 300 -11.84 0.31 9.36
N LEU A 301 -12.41 -0.79 8.89
CA LEU A 301 -13.40 -0.77 7.80
C LEU A 301 -14.73 -0.13 8.20
N ARG A 302 -15.03 -0.02 9.51
CA ARG A 302 -16.25 0.57 10.04
C ARG A 302 -16.28 2.09 9.88
N ASN A 303 -15.10 2.72 9.77
CA ASN A 303 -14.90 4.17 9.78
C ASN A 303 -14.08 4.69 8.59
N MET A 304 -14.23 4.08 7.41
CA MET A 304 -13.50 4.49 6.22
C MET A 304 -13.92 5.88 5.72
N SER A 305 -12.94 6.70 5.33
CA SER A 305 -13.20 7.90 4.52
C SER A 305 -13.77 7.52 3.15
N ALA A 306 -14.42 8.46 2.47
CA ALA A 306 -14.90 8.26 1.10
C ALA A 306 -13.74 7.92 0.14
N ALA A 307 -12.58 8.53 0.32
CA ALA A 307 -11.39 8.29 -0.49
C ALA A 307 -10.80 6.89 -0.24
N THR A 308 -10.68 6.48 1.03
CA THR A 308 -10.25 5.11 1.41
C THR A 308 -11.17 4.05 0.79
N LYS A 309 -12.48 4.23 0.94
CA LYS A 309 -13.49 3.34 0.36
C LYS A 309 -13.37 3.27 -1.17
N ALA A 310 -13.26 4.43 -1.84
CA ALA A 310 -13.11 4.50 -3.30
C ALA A 310 -11.83 3.80 -3.78
N THR A 311 -10.74 3.93 -3.03
CA THR A 311 -9.46 3.24 -3.32
C THR A 311 -9.63 1.72 -3.21
N LEU A 312 -10.10 1.22 -2.08
CA LEU A 312 -10.25 -0.22 -1.83
C LEU A 312 -11.30 -0.89 -2.74
N THR A 313 -12.24 -0.13 -3.32
CA THR A 313 -13.29 -0.69 -4.19
C THR A 313 -13.12 -0.34 -5.67
N ASN A 314 -11.97 0.19 -6.10
CA ASN A 314 -11.70 0.47 -7.50
C ASN A 314 -11.57 -0.83 -8.30
N ARG A 315 -12.64 -1.19 -9.01
CA ARG A 315 -12.74 -2.46 -9.76
C ARG A 315 -11.73 -2.58 -10.89
N GLU A 316 -11.30 -1.46 -11.49
CA GLU A 316 -10.33 -1.48 -12.60
C GLU A 316 -8.92 -1.81 -12.08
N VAL A 317 -8.53 -1.28 -10.92
CA VAL A 317 -7.27 -1.61 -10.26
C VAL A 317 -7.32 -3.04 -9.72
N ILE A 318 -8.41 -3.44 -9.06
CA ILE A 318 -8.62 -4.82 -8.59
C ILE A 318 -8.54 -5.81 -9.76
N ALA A 319 -9.07 -5.47 -10.94
CA ALA A 319 -9.00 -6.34 -12.11
C ALA A 319 -7.55 -6.53 -12.63
N VAL A 320 -6.65 -5.59 -12.35
CA VAL A 320 -5.22 -5.80 -12.59
C VAL A 320 -4.68 -6.84 -11.62
N ASP A 321 -4.95 -6.70 -10.32
CA ASP A 321 -4.53 -7.64 -9.29
C ASP A 321 -5.02 -9.07 -9.55
N GLN A 322 -6.32 -9.20 -9.81
CA GLN A 322 -7.04 -10.45 -9.97
C GLN A 322 -6.98 -11.02 -11.41
N ASP A 323 -6.08 -10.48 -12.27
CA ASP A 323 -5.93 -11.00 -13.63
C ASP A 323 -5.54 -12.49 -13.62
N PRO A 324 -6.27 -13.37 -14.37
CA PRO A 324 -6.09 -14.82 -14.29
C PRO A 324 -4.75 -15.33 -14.82
N ARG A 325 -3.94 -14.48 -15.49
CA ARG A 325 -2.57 -14.83 -15.82
C ARG A 325 -1.73 -15.02 -14.57
N GLY A 326 -2.05 -14.29 -13.48
CA GLY A 326 -1.34 -14.36 -12.20
C GLY A 326 0.12 -13.93 -12.26
N ALA A 327 0.54 -13.22 -13.30
CA ALA A 327 1.92 -12.75 -13.43
C ALA A 327 2.13 -11.50 -12.55
N GLN A 328 3.14 -11.53 -11.68
CA GLN A 328 3.61 -10.35 -10.96
C GLN A 328 4.27 -9.37 -11.95
N ALA A 329 4.13 -8.06 -11.71
CA ALA A 329 4.81 -7.05 -12.51
C ALA A 329 6.34 -7.15 -12.40
N THR A 330 7.01 -6.69 -13.45
CA THR A 330 8.46 -6.49 -13.48
C THR A 330 8.78 -5.01 -13.57
N ARG A 331 9.86 -4.59 -12.91
CA ARG A 331 10.35 -3.22 -12.97
C ARG A 331 11.15 -3.01 -14.26
N LEU A 332 10.61 -2.18 -15.18
CA LEU A 332 11.22 -1.88 -16.47
C LEU A 332 12.36 -0.88 -16.34
N SER A 333 12.18 0.15 -15.51
CA SER A 333 13.21 1.14 -15.20
C SER A 333 13.12 1.58 -13.76
N HIS A 334 14.27 2.01 -13.23
CA HIS A 334 14.44 2.46 -11.85
C HIS A 334 15.44 3.60 -11.79
N THR A 335 15.08 4.64 -11.05
CA THR A 335 15.95 5.69 -10.55
C THR A 335 15.56 6.01 -9.11
N ASP A 336 16.36 6.78 -8.37
CA ASP A 336 15.99 7.22 -7.02
C ASP A 336 14.67 8.01 -7.02
N ALA A 337 14.37 8.73 -8.10
CA ALA A 337 13.17 9.56 -8.22
C ALA A 337 11.96 8.80 -8.81
N ALA A 338 12.13 7.77 -9.64
CA ALA A 338 11.02 7.19 -10.38
C ALA A 338 11.23 5.73 -10.80
N ASP A 339 10.12 4.98 -10.81
CA ASP A 339 10.04 3.63 -11.39
C ASP A 339 9.01 3.55 -12.51
N VAL A 340 9.27 2.65 -13.47
CA VAL A 340 8.27 2.15 -14.41
C VAL A 340 8.10 0.65 -14.20
N TRP A 341 6.87 0.24 -13.91
CA TRP A 341 6.51 -1.17 -13.73
C TRP A 341 5.55 -1.63 -14.81
N ILE A 342 5.75 -2.85 -15.32
CA ILE A 342 4.96 -3.45 -16.39
C ILE A 342 4.41 -4.79 -15.93
N ARG A 343 3.11 -5.01 -16.11
CA ARG A 343 2.44 -6.29 -15.90
C ARG A 343 1.76 -6.76 -17.18
N THR A 344 2.02 -8.00 -17.58
CA THR A 344 1.32 -8.62 -18.71
C THR A 344 0.00 -9.21 -18.24
N LEU A 345 -1.11 -8.82 -18.89
CA LEU A 345 -2.45 -9.32 -18.60
C LEU A 345 -2.83 -10.51 -19.49
N ALA A 346 -3.81 -11.30 -19.06
CA ALA A 346 -4.22 -12.53 -19.73
C ALA A 346 -4.70 -12.32 -21.18
N ASN A 347 -5.30 -11.17 -21.48
CA ASN A 347 -5.77 -10.80 -22.82
C ASN A 347 -4.69 -10.21 -23.74
N GLY A 348 -3.43 -10.09 -23.26
CA GLY A 348 -2.32 -9.53 -23.99
C GLY A 348 -2.08 -8.04 -23.77
N ASP A 349 -2.97 -7.31 -23.12
CA ASP A 349 -2.75 -5.92 -22.70
C ASP A 349 -1.59 -5.81 -21.70
N ARG A 350 -1.20 -4.59 -21.41
CA ARG A 350 -0.24 -4.28 -20.32
C ARG A 350 -0.89 -3.36 -19.30
N ALA A 351 -0.72 -3.70 -18.03
CA ALA A 351 -0.80 -2.70 -16.99
C ALA A 351 0.58 -2.02 -16.86
N VAL A 352 0.56 -0.70 -16.81
CA VAL A 352 1.76 0.17 -16.75
C VAL A 352 1.59 1.09 -15.56
N MET A 353 2.51 1.01 -14.59
CA MET A 353 2.56 1.96 -13.47
C MET A 353 3.78 2.86 -13.62
N LEU A 354 3.53 4.16 -13.57
CA LEU A 354 4.53 5.21 -13.50
C LEU A 354 4.54 5.70 -12.05
N LEU A 355 5.56 5.34 -11.28
CA LEU A 355 5.65 5.61 -9.84
C LEU A 355 6.65 6.73 -9.59
N ASN A 356 6.21 7.79 -8.93
CA ASN A 356 7.08 8.84 -8.42
C ASN A 356 7.50 8.51 -6.98
N ARG A 357 8.79 8.24 -6.80
CA ARG A 357 9.41 7.86 -5.52
C ARG A 357 9.82 9.09 -4.69
N GLY A 358 10.03 10.23 -5.38
CA GLY A 358 10.59 11.45 -4.81
C GLY A 358 9.55 12.45 -4.33
N ASP A 359 10.04 13.55 -3.75
CA ASP A 359 9.26 14.59 -3.09
C ASP A 359 8.77 15.72 -4.00
N THR A 360 9.06 15.64 -5.30
CA THR A 360 8.64 16.64 -6.31
C THR A 360 7.88 15.99 -7.45
N THR A 361 6.97 16.74 -8.06
CA THR A 361 6.29 16.28 -9.27
C THR A 361 7.31 15.96 -10.37
N THR A 362 7.25 14.77 -10.92
CA THR A 362 8.20 14.27 -11.91
C THR A 362 7.48 13.76 -13.14
N ARG A 363 7.96 14.16 -14.33
CA ARG A 363 7.50 13.57 -15.59
C ARG A 363 8.12 12.18 -15.76
N ILE A 364 7.27 11.15 -15.79
CA ILE A 364 7.69 9.76 -15.99
C ILE A 364 7.09 9.26 -17.31
N SER A 365 7.87 8.55 -18.11
CA SER A 365 7.40 8.05 -19.39
C SER A 365 8.04 6.73 -19.80
N THR A 366 7.31 5.98 -20.61
CA THR A 366 7.78 4.79 -21.32
C THR A 366 7.10 4.72 -22.69
N THR A 367 7.33 3.64 -23.43
CA THR A 367 6.66 3.40 -24.71
C THR A 367 5.93 2.06 -24.72
N ALA A 368 4.91 1.95 -25.54
CA ALA A 368 4.18 0.70 -25.77
C ALA A 368 5.12 -0.44 -26.20
N GLN A 369 6.15 -0.13 -27.01
CA GLN A 369 7.17 -1.09 -27.44
C GLN A 369 8.02 -1.56 -26.24
N ALA A 370 8.52 -0.64 -25.41
CA ALA A 370 9.29 -0.98 -24.21
C ALA A 370 8.46 -1.78 -23.20
N ALA A 371 7.15 -1.52 -23.13
CA ALA A 371 6.20 -2.29 -22.34
C ALA A 371 5.91 -3.68 -22.95
N GLY A 372 6.48 -4.03 -24.10
CA GLY A 372 6.31 -5.33 -24.76
C GLY A 372 4.97 -5.51 -25.47
N LEU A 373 4.28 -4.43 -25.85
CA LEU A 373 3.10 -4.50 -26.69
C LEU A 373 3.50 -4.70 -28.18
N PRO A 374 2.69 -5.40 -28.97
CA PRO A 374 2.91 -5.50 -30.41
C PRO A 374 2.82 -4.12 -31.07
N SER A 375 3.52 -3.95 -32.21
CA SER A 375 3.45 -2.72 -33.01
C SER A 375 2.01 -2.51 -33.51
N ALA A 376 1.50 -1.30 -33.33
CA ALA A 376 0.18 -0.86 -33.78
C ALA A 376 0.24 0.59 -34.24
N GLY A 377 -0.74 1.03 -35.06
CA GLY A 377 -0.85 2.41 -35.49
C GLY A 377 -1.18 3.39 -34.35
N ALA A 378 -1.83 2.88 -33.31
CA ALA A 378 -2.12 3.61 -32.06
C ALA A 378 -2.42 2.65 -30.92
N TYR A 379 -2.48 3.19 -29.69
CA TYR A 379 -2.77 2.47 -28.47
C TYR A 379 -3.83 3.19 -27.65
N ALA A 380 -4.80 2.44 -27.11
CA ALA A 380 -5.70 2.94 -26.08
C ALA A 380 -4.96 2.92 -24.75
N VAL A 381 -4.89 4.06 -24.09
CA VAL A 381 -4.31 4.23 -22.74
C VAL A 381 -5.46 4.54 -21.79
N ARG A 382 -5.88 3.55 -21.01
CA ARG A 382 -6.94 3.66 -20.00
C ARG A 382 -6.35 4.03 -18.66
N ASP A 383 -6.62 5.22 -18.17
CA ASP A 383 -6.31 5.63 -16.79
C ASP A 383 -7.30 4.95 -15.83
N LEU A 384 -6.77 4.08 -14.93
CA LEU A 384 -7.58 3.26 -14.05
C LEU A 384 -8.08 4.01 -12.81
N TRP A 385 -7.55 5.22 -12.56
CA TRP A 385 -8.00 6.10 -11.49
C TRP A 385 -8.97 7.17 -11.98
N ALA A 386 -8.68 7.76 -13.12
CA ALA A 386 -9.55 8.76 -13.74
C ALA A 386 -10.71 8.15 -14.54
N HIS A 387 -10.69 6.83 -14.77
CA HIS A 387 -11.68 6.09 -15.57
C HIS A 387 -11.87 6.66 -16.99
N ARG A 388 -10.78 7.13 -17.60
CA ARG A 388 -10.77 7.73 -18.95
C ARG A 388 -9.78 7.02 -19.85
N THR A 389 -10.13 6.97 -21.13
CA THR A 389 -9.25 6.41 -22.17
C THR A 389 -8.81 7.52 -23.11
N ALA A 390 -7.53 7.52 -23.44
CA ALA A 390 -6.94 8.39 -24.45
C ALA A 390 -6.27 7.55 -25.55
N GLU A 391 -6.07 8.13 -26.72
CA GLU A 391 -5.32 7.51 -27.82
C GLU A 391 -3.88 8.03 -27.81
N SER A 392 -2.91 7.11 -27.81
CA SER A 392 -1.48 7.43 -27.90
C SER A 392 -0.89 6.89 -29.20
N ALA A 393 0.06 7.62 -29.77
CA ALA A 393 0.93 7.15 -30.86
C ALA A 393 2.01 6.16 -30.40
N GLY A 394 2.06 5.83 -29.11
CA GLY A 394 2.97 4.86 -28.49
C GLY A 394 3.71 5.34 -27.26
N VAL A 395 3.66 6.63 -26.93
CA VAL A 395 4.18 7.17 -25.67
C VAL A 395 3.15 6.97 -24.55
N ILE A 396 3.61 6.54 -23.39
CA ILE A 396 2.82 6.41 -22.16
C ILE A 396 3.52 7.28 -21.14
N ALA A 397 2.95 8.44 -20.82
CA ALA A 397 3.57 9.44 -19.98
C ALA A 397 2.57 10.07 -19.00
N ALA A 398 3.08 10.52 -17.86
CA ALA A 398 2.36 11.37 -16.93
C ALA A 398 3.31 12.29 -16.18
N SER A 399 2.80 13.44 -15.78
CA SER A 399 3.36 14.27 -14.73
C SER A 399 2.80 13.74 -13.40
N VAL A 400 3.63 13.01 -12.66
CA VAL A 400 3.23 12.29 -11.45
C VAL A 400 3.63 13.11 -10.23
N PRO A 401 2.67 13.52 -9.38
CA PRO A 401 2.98 14.22 -8.14
C PRO A 401 3.89 13.41 -7.21
N ALA A 402 4.50 14.07 -6.24
CA ALA A 402 5.30 13.42 -5.20
C ALA A 402 4.53 12.25 -4.56
N HIS A 403 5.23 11.16 -4.26
CA HIS A 403 4.71 9.96 -3.59
C HIS A 403 3.41 9.42 -4.23
N SER A 404 3.31 9.47 -5.54
CA SER A 404 2.12 9.11 -6.30
C SER A 404 2.42 8.13 -7.42
N ALA A 405 1.38 7.55 -7.99
CA ALA A 405 1.50 6.71 -9.17
C ALA A 405 0.39 7.01 -10.17
N ALA A 406 0.72 6.98 -11.46
CA ALA A 406 -0.24 6.83 -12.54
C ALA A 406 -0.32 5.35 -12.94
N LEU A 407 -1.52 4.80 -13.04
CA LEU A 407 -1.73 3.40 -13.41
C LEU A 407 -2.62 3.30 -14.64
N TYR A 408 -2.07 2.71 -15.68
CA TYR A 408 -2.72 2.58 -16.97
C TYR A 408 -2.90 1.11 -17.38
N ARG A 409 -4.00 0.82 -18.08
CA ARG A 409 -4.12 -0.36 -18.93
C ARG A 409 -3.95 0.08 -20.37
N VAL A 410 -3.01 -0.56 -21.09
CA VAL A 410 -2.64 -0.20 -22.45
C VAL A 410 -2.92 -1.36 -23.38
N SER A 411 -3.67 -1.07 -24.46
CA SER A 411 -4.09 -2.03 -25.48
C SER A 411 -3.76 -1.49 -26.87
N PRO A 412 -3.27 -2.32 -27.80
CA PRO A 412 -3.13 -1.89 -29.20
C PRO A 412 -4.52 -1.65 -29.81
N LEU A 413 -4.68 -0.53 -30.50
CA LEU A 413 -5.90 -0.24 -31.26
C LEU A 413 -5.83 -0.88 -32.64
N LYS A 414 -6.91 -1.54 -33.04
CA LYS A 414 -7.13 -1.95 -34.43
C LYS A 414 -7.52 -0.73 -35.24
N ASP A 415 -7.10 -0.67 -36.49
CA ASP A 415 -7.45 0.42 -37.39
C ASP A 415 -8.99 0.65 -37.39
N GLY A 416 -9.39 1.89 -37.14
CA GLY A 416 -10.78 2.33 -37.07
C GLY A 416 -11.51 2.01 -35.75
N ALA A 417 -10.84 1.47 -34.72
CA ALA A 417 -11.45 1.20 -33.42
C ALA A 417 -11.23 2.37 -32.45
N GLY A 418 -12.35 3.05 -32.15
CA GLY A 418 -12.45 4.06 -31.08
C GLY A 418 -12.12 5.49 -31.55
N ASP A 419 -12.97 6.43 -31.20
CA ASP A 419 -12.75 7.86 -31.31
C ASP A 419 -12.40 8.37 -29.90
N TYR A 420 -11.14 8.23 -29.53
CA TYR A 420 -10.64 8.66 -28.23
C TYR A 420 -9.92 10.00 -28.35
N PRO A 421 -10.02 10.88 -27.33
CA PRO A 421 -9.19 12.07 -27.30
C PRO A 421 -7.70 11.71 -27.32
N PRO A 422 -6.84 12.55 -27.91
CA PRO A 422 -5.41 12.32 -27.92
C PRO A 422 -4.87 12.26 -26.48
N ALA A 423 -3.88 11.42 -26.25
CA ALA A 423 -3.13 11.41 -25.01
C ALA A 423 -2.35 12.72 -24.93
N THR A 424 -2.66 13.54 -23.96
CA THR A 424 -2.00 14.82 -23.70
C THR A 424 -1.51 14.87 -22.27
N GLU A 425 -0.45 15.61 -22.04
CA GLU A 425 0.16 15.77 -20.74
C GLU A 425 0.38 17.26 -20.44
N VAL A 426 0.09 17.66 -19.20
CA VAL A 426 0.53 18.93 -18.62
C VAL A 426 1.53 18.61 -17.52
N ASP A 427 2.64 19.34 -17.46
CA ASP A 427 3.57 19.31 -16.34
C ASP A 427 3.73 20.70 -15.74
N VAL A 428 4.06 20.74 -14.44
CA VAL A 428 4.40 21.95 -13.69
C VAL A 428 5.61 21.64 -12.82
N ASP A 429 6.70 22.33 -13.07
CA ASP A 429 7.96 22.18 -12.36
C ASP A 429 8.29 23.49 -11.62
N PRO A 430 7.89 23.60 -10.33
CA PRO A 430 8.37 24.68 -9.47
C PRO A 430 9.81 24.37 -9.05
N GLN A 431 10.75 25.13 -9.57
CA GLN A 431 12.18 24.98 -9.28
C GLN A 431 12.51 25.46 -7.85
N VAL A 432 11.98 24.72 -6.88
CA VAL A 432 12.26 24.97 -5.46
C VAL A 432 13.66 24.46 -5.14
N PRO A 433 14.55 25.28 -4.56
CA PRO A 433 15.89 24.80 -4.23
C PRO A 433 15.85 23.76 -3.11
N PRO A 434 16.85 22.86 -3.05
CA PRO A 434 17.00 21.95 -1.93
C PRO A 434 17.23 22.71 -0.61
N ALA A 435 16.83 22.13 0.51
CA ALA A 435 16.99 22.73 1.85
C ALA A 435 18.45 23.06 2.16
N TYR A 436 19.36 22.18 1.77
CA TYR A 436 20.81 22.36 1.79
C TYR A 436 21.46 21.65 0.59
N PRO A 437 22.71 21.94 0.20
CA PRO A 437 23.36 21.28 -0.94
C PRO A 437 23.43 19.75 -0.79
N GLY A 438 22.82 19.02 -1.70
CA GLY A 438 22.75 17.56 -1.68
C GLY A 438 21.54 16.99 -0.92
N SER A 439 20.61 17.83 -0.47
CA SER A 439 19.35 17.39 0.13
C SER A 439 18.30 17.09 -0.94
N ASP A 440 17.55 16.02 -0.75
CA ASP A 440 16.35 15.72 -1.55
C ASP A 440 15.11 16.49 -1.05
N LEU A 441 15.21 17.14 0.11
CA LEU A 441 14.15 17.98 0.66
C LEU A 441 14.12 19.34 -0.05
N HIS A 442 13.10 19.59 -0.86
CA HIS A 442 12.85 20.85 -1.53
C HIS A 442 11.82 21.69 -0.77
N VAL A 443 12.23 22.85 -0.25
CA VAL A 443 11.39 23.69 0.62
C VAL A 443 11.49 25.14 0.19
N ALA A 444 10.33 25.74 -0.06
CA ALA A 444 10.23 27.18 -0.32
C ALA A 444 10.20 27.98 0.99
N LYS A 445 10.81 29.16 0.96
CA LYS A 445 10.80 30.10 2.09
C LYS A 445 9.74 31.17 1.92
N ALA A 446 9.19 31.67 3.00
CA ALA A 446 8.33 32.85 3.01
C ALA A 446 9.00 34.03 2.31
N GLY A 447 8.30 34.73 1.43
CA GLY A 447 8.81 35.83 0.61
C GLY A 447 9.68 35.43 -0.57
N GLN A 448 9.98 34.16 -0.77
CA GLN A 448 10.81 33.67 -1.89
C GLN A 448 10.05 33.74 -3.22
N THR A 449 10.78 34.15 -4.29
CA THR A 449 10.29 33.99 -5.68
C THR A 449 10.91 32.75 -6.29
N ILE A 450 10.06 31.88 -6.86
CA ILE A 450 10.40 30.59 -7.43
C ILE A 450 10.14 30.66 -8.94
N THR A 451 11.12 30.32 -9.77
CA THR A 451 10.90 30.08 -11.18
C THR A 451 10.09 28.79 -11.33
N THR A 452 8.98 28.85 -12.06
CA THR A 452 8.13 27.69 -12.35
C THR A 452 8.02 27.55 -13.87
N VAL A 453 8.38 26.38 -14.37
CA VAL A 453 8.19 25.99 -15.76
C VAL A 453 6.95 25.14 -15.87
N ALA A 454 6.07 25.41 -16.83
CA ALA A 454 4.99 24.50 -17.17
C ALA A 454 5.04 24.13 -18.65
N GLY A 455 4.60 22.91 -18.96
CA GLY A 455 4.58 22.35 -20.31
C GLY A 455 3.25 21.69 -20.63
N PHE A 456 2.90 21.67 -21.90
CA PHE A 456 1.79 20.91 -22.47
C PHE A 456 2.28 20.13 -23.66
N GLY A 457 2.18 18.80 -23.62
CA GLY A 457 2.60 17.87 -24.67
C GLY A 457 1.42 17.17 -25.32
N ASP A 458 1.56 16.84 -26.59
CA ASP A 458 0.66 15.98 -27.36
C ASP A 458 1.38 14.67 -27.71
N ASP A 459 0.94 13.57 -27.10
CA ASP A 459 1.41 12.20 -27.35
C ASP A 459 0.40 11.40 -28.20
N GLY A 460 -0.68 12.05 -28.66
CA GLY A 460 -1.71 11.47 -29.54
C GLY A 460 -1.20 11.23 -30.95
N ARG A 461 -2.03 10.63 -31.80
CA ARG A 461 -1.73 10.31 -33.20
C ARG A 461 -1.85 11.54 -34.12
N THR A 462 -2.68 12.49 -33.76
CA THR A 462 -2.94 13.70 -34.53
C THR A 462 -2.66 14.95 -33.71
N ALA A 463 -2.16 16.01 -34.35
CA ALA A 463 -1.88 17.28 -33.70
C ALA A 463 -3.14 17.87 -33.04
N VAL A 464 -2.96 18.44 -31.84
CA VAL A 464 -3.97 19.28 -31.21
C VAL A 464 -3.84 20.72 -31.69
N THR A 465 -4.96 21.47 -31.74
CA THR A 465 -5.00 22.85 -32.23
C THR A 465 -5.49 23.82 -31.15
N ASP A 466 -5.29 25.11 -31.35
CA ASP A 466 -5.73 26.21 -30.47
C ASP A 466 -5.32 25.97 -28.98
N ALA A 467 -4.09 25.51 -28.81
CA ALA A 467 -3.57 25.19 -27.48
C ALA A 467 -3.22 26.48 -26.71
N THR A 468 -3.67 26.56 -25.45
CA THR A 468 -3.30 27.65 -24.53
C THR A 468 -2.98 27.04 -23.15
N LEU A 469 -1.73 27.27 -22.70
CA LEU A 469 -1.22 26.83 -21.39
C LEU A 469 -1.20 28.00 -20.41
N ASN A 470 -1.70 27.80 -19.20
CA ASN A 470 -1.71 28.77 -18.11
C ASN A 470 -1.30 28.13 -16.78
N LEU A 471 -0.73 28.94 -15.87
CA LEU A 471 -0.40 28.56 -14.50
C LEU A 471 -1.26 29.38 -13.52
N THR A 472 -1.80 28.69 -12.51
CA THR A 472 -2.50 29.31 -11.38
C THR A 472 -1.98 28.74 -10.07
N GLY A 473 -2.23 29.42 -8.95
CA GLY A 473 -1.73 29.00 -7.64
C GLY A 473 -2.68 29.37 -6.50
N PRO A 474 -2.26 29.15 -5.25
CA PRO A 474 -3.06 29.45 -4.06
C PRO A 474 -3.43 30.93 -3.97
N SER A 475 -4.52 31.20 -3.26
CA SER A 475 -4.92 32.59 -2.96
C SER A 475 -3.79 33.34 -2.22
N GLY A 476 -3.54 34.59 -2.62
CA GLY A 476 -2.48 35.42 -2.03
C GLY A 476 -1.08 35.22 -2.65
N TRP A 477 -0.86 34.16 -3.43
CA TRP A 477 0.40 33.97 -4.13
C TRP A 477 0.43 34.82 -5.41
N LYS A 478 1.54 35.51 -5.65
CA LYS A 478 1.72 36.30 -6.86
C LYS A 478 2.32 35.44 -7.96
N ILE A 479 1.64 35.36 -9.10
CA ILE A 479 2.11 34.62 -10.29
C ILE A 479 2.32 35.62 -11.41
N ASP A 480 3.57 35.91 -11.71
CA ASP A 480 3.98 36.80 -12.80
C ASP A 480 4.31 35.96 -14.03
N GLY A 481 3.59 36.19 -15.11
CA GLY A 481 3.72 35.49 -16.40
C GLY A 481 2.42 35.63 -17.21
N ARG A 482 2.48 35.28 -18.47
CA ARG A 482 1.30 35.28 -19.36
C ARG A 482 1.01 33.89 -19.86
N PRO A 483 -0.25 33.55 -20.12
CA PRO A 483 -0.59 32.32 -20.84
C PRO A 483 0.21 32.23 -22.16
N VAL A 484 0.65 31.03 -22.49
CA VAL A 484 1.37 30.72 -23.72
C VAL A 484 0.44 29.97 -24.66
N SER A 485 0.36 30.42 -25.92
CA SER A 485 -0.55 29.83 -26.89
C SER A 485 0.18 29.41 -28.16
N ALA A 486 -0.31 28.34 -28.79
CA ALA A 486 0.14 27.87 -30.11
C ALA A 486 -1.07 27.49 -30.96
N PRO A 487 -1.07 27.80 -32.26
CA PRO A 487 -2.15 27.40 -33.18
C PRO A 487 -2.25 25.88 -33.34
N ALA A 488 -1.14 25.17 -33.15
CA ALA A 488 -1.09 23.72 -33.13
C ALA A 488 0.09 23.23 -32.28
N VAL A 489 -0.08 22.07 -31.61
CA VAL A 489 1.00 21.30 -31.00
C VAL A 489 1.02 19.94 -31.72
N PRO A 490 2.04 19.68 -32.54
CA PRO A 490 2.17 18.41 -33.26
C PRO A 490 2.47 17.25 -32.33
N THR A 491 2.12 16.03 -32.72
CA THR A 491 2.48 14.78 -32.07
C THR A 491 3.94 14.75 -31.64
N GLY A 492 4.19 14.44 -30.38
CA GLY A 492 5.52 14.39 -29.76
C GLY A 492 6.16 15.76 -29.54
N LYS A 493 5.43 16.87 -29.69
CA LYS A 493 5.91 18.23 -29.41
C LYS A 493 5.26 18.81 -28.17
N ARG A 494 5.89 19.87 -27.63
CA ARG A 494 5.46 20.53 -26.40
C ARG A 494 5.38 22.04 -26.58
N LEU A 495 4.37 22.62 -25.92
CA LEU A 495 4.24 24.05 -25.65
C LEU A 495 4.74 24.31 -24.25
N SER A 496 5.64 25.26 -24.01
CA SER A 496 6.22 25.53 -22.69
C SER A 496 6.17 27.02 -22.36
N GLY A 497 6.01 27.31 -21.06
CA GLY A 497 6.04 28.67 -20.51
C GLY A 497 6.79 28.72 -19.19
N THR A 498 7.19 29.93 -18.80
CA THR A 498 7.90 30.19 -17.54
C THR A 498 7.18 31.29 -16.77
N TRP A 499 6.96 31.06 -15.50
CA TRP A 499 6.32 31.99 -14.55
C TRP A 499 7.23 32.25 -13.36
N GLN A 500 7.11 33.43 -12.75
CA GLN A 500 7.72 33.76 -11.46
C GLN A 500 6.63 33.70 -10.39
N VAL A 501 6.76 32.76 -9.47
CA VAL A 501 5.80 32.51 -8.39
C VAL A 501 6.38 33.03 -7.08
N THR A 502 5.76 34.04 -6.47
CA THR A 502 6.21 34.60 -5.19
C THR A 502 5.36 34.05 -4.05
N VAL A 503 6.03 33.38 -3.12
CA VAL A 503 5.46 32.89 -1.86
C VAL A 503 5.19 34.08 -0.95
N PRO A 504 3.99 34.26 -0.35
CA PRO A 504 3.73 35.35 0.58
C PRO A 504 4.69 35.35 1.78
N ALA A 505 5.02 36.53 2.27
CA ALA A 505 5.94 36.67 3.42
C ALA A 505 5.34 36.19 4.76
N ASP A 506 4.02 36.16 4.84
CA ASP A 506 3.21 35.74 5.99
C ASP A 506 2.61 34.33 5.83
N VAL A 507 3.09 33.56 4.86
CA VAL A 507 2.61 32.20 4.63
C VAL A 507 2.97 31.27 5.79
N GLY A 508 1.99 30.48 6.27
CA GLY A 508 2.24 29.43 7.27
C GLY A 508 2.93 28.20 6.69
N PRO A 509 3.39 27.28 7.55
CA PRO A 509 3.89 25.98 7.09
C PRO A 509 2.77 25.17 6.44
N GLY A 510 3.07 24.47 5.37
CA GLY A 510 2.08 23.66 4.65
C GLY A 510 2.50 23.28 3.24
N SER A 511 1.63 22.56 2.57
CA SER A 511 1.74 22.18 1.15
C SER A 511 0.79 23.04 0.32
N TYR A 512 1.33 23.71 -0.68
CA TYR A 512 0.61 24.67 -1.52
C TYR A 512 0.62 24.21 -2.98
N THR A 513 -0.55 24.21 -3.61
CA THR A 513 -0.72 23.64 -4.94
C THR A 513 -0.62 24.70 -6.03
N LEU A 514 0.28 24.52 -6.99
CA LEU A 514 0.30 25.19 -8.29
C LEU A 514 -0.45 24.33 -9.29
N THR A 515 -1.25 24.94 -10.15
CA THR A 515 -2.05 24.23 -11.14
C THR A 515 -1.70 24.70 -12.54
N GLY A 516 -1.20 23.80 -13.37
CA GLY A 516 -1.06 23.95 -14.81
C GLY A 516 -2.35 23.53 -15.52
N THR A 517 -2.85 24.37 -16.41
CA THR A 517 -4.05 24.07 -17.21
C THR A 517 -3.79 24.37 -18.68
N ALA A 518 -4.03 23.39 -19.54
CA ALA A 518 -4.00 23.57 -20.99
C ALA A 518 -5.40 23.38 -21.56
N THR A 519 -5.88 24.35 -22.34
CA THR A 519 -7.07 24.22 -23.17
C THR A 519 -6.65 24.01 -24.61
N TYR A 520 -7.32 23.13 -25.35
CA TYR A 520 -6.97 22.79 -26.72
C TYR A 520 -8.19 22.22 -27.46
N ARG A 521 -8.05 22.04 -28.79
CA ARG A 521 -9.03 21.37 -29.64
C ARG A 521 -8.40 20.15 -30.31
N TRP A 522 -9.22 19.13 -30.61
CA TRP A 522 -8.81 17.92 -31.33
C TRP A 522 -9.92 17.47 -32.31
N GLY A 523 -9.66 16.43 -33.10
CA GLY A 523 -10.61 15.95 -34.11
C GLY A 523 -10.93 17.04 -35.14
N ASP A 524 -9.91 17.57 -35.86
CA ASP A 524 -10.02 18.67 -36.80
C ASP A 524 -10.70 19.93 -36.22
N GLY A 525 -10.51 20.17 -34.93
CA GLY A 525 -11.08 21.29 -34.20
C GLY A 525 -12.54 21.10 -33.76
N ALA A 526 -13.11 19.91 -33.97
CA ALA A 526 -14.51 19.63 -33.59
C ALA A 526 -14.73 19.58 -32.07
N HIS A 527 -13.73 19.09 -31.31
CA HIS A 527 -13.85 18.88 -29.87
C HIS A 527 -12.95 19.83 -29.08
N ALA A 528 -13.50 20.48 -28.07
CA ALA A 528 -12.73 21.23 -27.07
C ALA A 528 -12.37 20.34 -25.90
N ALA A 529 -11.15 20.47 -25.39
CA ALA A 529 -10.68 19.70 -24.25
C ALA A 529 -9.82 20.54 -23.30
N THR A 530 -9.66 20.06 -22.09
CA THR A 530 -8.80 20.65 -21.06
C THR A 530 -7.99 19.55 -20.41
N ALA A 531 -6.67 19.74 -20.37
CA ALA A 531 -5.75 18.95 -19.57
C ALA A 531 -5.29 19.78 -18.37
N ARG A 532 -5.10 19.12 -17.23
CA ARG A 532 -4.71 19.78 -15.98
C ARG A 532 -3.76 18.89 -15.21
N THR A 533 -2.80 19.52 -14.54
CA THR A 533 -1.95 18.88 -13.55
C THR A 533 -1.76 19.80 -12.35
N GLU A 534 -1.35 19.22 -11.24
CA GLU A 534 -1.05 19.92 -10.01
C GLU A 534 0.37 19.60 -9.57
N SER A 535 1.09 20.59 -9.05
CA SER A 535 2.40 20.42 -8.43
C SER A 535 2.41 21.10 -7.08
N THR A 536 3.06 20.49 -6.11
CA THR A 536 3.06 20.96 -4.73
C THR A 536 4.34 21.72 -4.41
N VAL A 537 4.20 22.88 -3.80
CA VAL A 537 5.28 23.64 -3.17
C VAL A 537 5.15 23.48 -1.66
N ARG A 538 6.16 22.87 -1.03
CA ARG A 538 6.20 22.69 0.42
C ARG A 538 6.85 23.92 1.06
N VAL A 539 6.17 24.49 2.05
CA VAL A 539 6.70 25.57 2.91
C VAL A 539 6.84 25.02 4.32
N LEU A 540 8.02 25.15 4.90
CA LEU A 540 8.28 24.78 6.30
C LEU A 540 8.80 25.98 7.08
N VAL A 541 8.52 25.96 8.38
CA VAL A 541 9.01 26.98 9.33
C VAL A 541 9.76 26.27 10.44
N GLY A 542 10.99 26.68 10.69
CA GLY A 542 11.80 26.08 11.76
C GLY A 542 11.26 26.46 13.15
N PRO A 543 11.56 25.64 14.18
CA PRO A 543 11.11 25.85 15.55
C PRO A 543 11.69 27.10 16.16
N THR A 544 11.07 27.56 17.26
CA THR A 544 11.49 28.74 18.04
C THR A 544 11.63 28.38 19.51
N GLY A 545 12.44 29.14 20.27
CA GLY A 545 12.63 28.93 21.70
C GLY A 545 13.43 27.65 22.02
N SER A 546 12.95 26.84 22.94
CA SER A 546 13.67 25.66 23.42
C SER A 546 12.78 24.43 23.51
N PRO A 547 12.16 23.98 22.39
CA PRO A 547 11.29 22.80 22.37
C PRO A 547 12.09 21.49 22.51
N TYR A 548 11.42 20.43 22.97
CA TYR A 548 11.92 19.07 22.79
C TYR A 548 11.60 18.57 21.37
N LEU A 549 12.42 17.65 20.82
CA LEU A 549 12.11 17.01 19.54
C LEU A 549 10.82 16.20 19.61
N SER A 550 10.49 15.66 20.78
CA SER A 550 9.22 14.95 21.02
C SER A 550 7.97 15.85 20.90
N ASP A 551 8.12 17.18 21.03
CA ASP A 551 7.04 18.15 20.84
C ASP A 551 6.87 18.58 19.38
N LEU A 552 7.79 18.19 18.49
CA LEU A 552 7.84 18.64 17.10
C LEU A 552 7.41 17.52 16.14
N SER A 553 6.85 17.93 15.02
CA SER A 553 6.64 17.01 13.90
C SER A 553 7.96 16.76 13.18
N TRP A 554 8.30 15.50 12.95
CA TRP A 554 9.46 15.14 12.12
C TRP A 554 9.16 15.29 10.63
N LEU A 555 10.19 15.44 9.82
CA LEU A 555 10.13 15.38 8.35
C LEU A 555 9.90 13.96 7.87
N SER A 556 10.69 13.06 8.42
CA SER A 556 10.63 11.63 8.17
C SER A 556 11.02 10.87 9.43
N ALA A 557 10.47 9.66 9.60
CA ALA A 557 10.90 8.74 10.64
C ALA A 557 10.79 7.31 10.10
N THR A 558 11.85 6.52 10.31
CA THR A 558 11.85 5.07 10.12
C THR A 558 12.22 4.41 11.43
N ASN A 559 11.74 3.21 11.66
CA ASN A 559 12.02 2.44 12.86
C ASN A 559 12.13 0.96 12.51
N GLY A 560 13.02 0.23 13.15
CA GLY A 560 13.26 -1.18 12.87
C GLY A 560 12.09 -2.07 13.29
N TYR A 561 11.34 -1.65 14.31
CA TYR A 561 10.16 -2.36 14.79
C TYR A 561 9.10 -1.40 15.31
N GLY A 562 7.88 -1.51 14.80
CA GLY A 562 6.77 -0.63 15.19
C GLY A 562 7.00 0.85 14.83
N PRO A 563 6.17 1.77 15.32
CA PRO A 563 6.37 3.21 15.12
C PRO A 563 7.41 3.76 16.11
N VAL A 564 8.04 4.89 15.77
CA VAL A 564 8.73 5.72 16.78
C VAL A 564 7.70 6.17 17.82
N LEU A 565 7.99 5.95 19.11
CA LEU A 565 7.10 6.34 20.19
C LEU A 565 7.57 7.64 20.84
N VAL A 566 6.60 8.49 21.20
CA VAL A 566 6.83 9.81 21.80
C VAL A 566 6.53 9.73 23.30
N ASP A 567 7.50 10.15 24.12
CA ASP A 567 7.39 10.26 25.59
C ASP A 567 7.01 8.97 26.32
N LYS A 568 7.23 7.82 25.70
CA LYS A 568 6.96 6.49 26.27
C LYS A 568 7.84 5.42 25.66
N SER A 569 8.13 4.38 26.43
CA SER A 569 8.80 3.15 25.97
C SER A 569 7.81 2.23 25.23
N TYR A 570 8.33 1.17 24.60
CA TYR A 570 7.55 0.20 23.84
C TYR A 570 6.39 -0.43 24.65
N PHE A 571 6.61 -0.72 25.92
CA PHE A 571 5.57 -1.31 26.79
C PHE A 571 4.63 -0.28 27.43
N GLY A 572 4.67 0.99 26.99
CA GLY A 572 3.76 2.05 27.44
C GLY A 572 4.16 2.74 28.76
N GLY A 573 5.27 2.34 29.38
CA GLY A 573 5.88 3.04 30.50
C GLY A 573 6.67 4.28 30.06
N PRO A 574 7.23 5.07 30.99
CA PRO A 574 8.15 6.17 30.65
C PRO A 574 9.46 5.61 30.10
N LEU A 575 10.20 6.45 29.34
CA LEU A 575 11.56 6.14 28.92
C LEU A 575 12.48 5.99 30.15
N THR A 576 13.34 4.99 30.16
CA THR A 576 14.26 4.74 31.28
C THR A 576 15.63 4.30 30.78
N ILE A 577 16.69 5.02 31.19
CA ILE A 577 18.09 4.69 30.90
C ILE A 577 18.83 4.57 32.24
N HIS A 578 19.41 3.42 32.56
CA HIS A 578 20.15 3.17 33.79
C HIS A 578 19.40 3.60 35.06
N GLY A 579 18.12 3.27 35.17
CA GLY A 579 17.26 3.61 36.30
C GLY A 579 16.83 5.08 36.36
N THR A 580 17.27 5.92 35.43
CA THR A 580 16.81 7.31 35.31
C THR A 580 15.59 7.38 34.41
N THR A 581 14.50 7.95 34.92
CA THR A 581 13.25 8.12 34.19
C THR A 581 13.18 9.49 33.53
N TYR A 582 12.73 9.52 32.27
CA TYR A 582 12.62 10.72 31.46
C TYR A 582 11.15 10.95 31.04
N GLN A 583 10.74 12.24 31.05
CA GLN A 583 9.37 12.64 30.71
C GLN A 583 9.22 13.00 29.22
N HIS A 584 10.31 13.38 28.55
CA HIS A 584 10.36 13.74 27.15
C HIS A 584 11.40 12.92 26.44
N GLY A 585 11.07 12.45 25.23
CA GLY A 585 12.01 11.74 24.40
C GLY A 585 11.33 10.90 23.31
N LEU A 586 12.15 10.11 22.63
CA LEU A 586 11.73 9.24 21.57
C LEU A 586 12.25 7.83 21.86
N TRP A 587 11.36 6.85 21.82
CA TRP A 587 11.75 5.45 21.79
C TRP A 587 11.85 4.98 20.34
N THR A 588 12.91 4.23 20.04
CA THR A 588 13.14 3.60 18.73
C THR A 588 13.62 2.16 18.91
N ASN A 589 13.59 1.39 17.83
CA ASN A 589 14.31 0.11 17.70
C ASN A 589 15.22 0.19 16.47
N ALA A 590 16.44 -0.32 16.54
CA ALA A 590 17.38 -0.28 15.41
C ALA A 590 16.84 -1.15 14.23
N VAL A 591 17.02 -0.77 12.96
CA VAL A 591 17.66 0.45 12.45
C VAL A 591 16.61 1.56 12.34
N ALA A 592 16.87 2.71 12.96
CA ALA A 592 15.95 3.83 12.94
C ALA A 592 16.61 5.11 12.44
N SER A 593 15.81 6.01 11.88
CA SER A 593 16.25 7.33 11.43
C SER A 593 15.11 8.34 11.61
N ILE A 594 15.39 9.49 12.23
CA ILE A 594 14.40 10.54 12.45
C ILE A 594 14.98 11.87 12.00
N GLU A 595 14.26 12.60 11.15
CA GLU A 595 14.69 13.91 10.64
C GLU A 595 13.74 15.03 11.08
N TYR A 596 14.32 16.19 11.43
CA TYR A 596 13.59 17.41 11.80
C TYR A 596 14.07 18.60 10.99
N TYR A 597 13.12 19.43 10.53
CA TYR A 597 13.42 20.71 9.90
C TYR A 597 13.71 21.78 10.93
N LEU A 598 14.87 22.44 10.82
CA LEU A 598 15.31 23.53 11.71
C LEU A 598 15.21 24.89 11.05
N GLY A 599 15.27 24.98 9.72
CA GLY A 599 15.21 26.20 8.94
C GLY A 599 16.33 27.19 9.26
N GLY A 600 17.48 26.71 9.77
CA GLY A 600 18.62 27.54 10.17
C GLY A 600 18.42 28.34 11.48
N ARG A 601 17.32 28.07 12.22
CA ARG A 601 16.93 28.87 13.41
C ARG A 601 17.54 28.36 14.72
N CYS A 602 18.02 27.12 14.77
CA CYS A 602 18.52 26.49 15.99
C CYS A 602 20.05 26.53 16.04
N SER A 603 20.59 26.71 17.22
CA SER A 603 22.03 26.80 17.48
C SER A 603 22.59 25.55 18.15
N ARG A 604 21.76 24.73 18.82
CA ARG A 604 22.23 23.64 19.69
C ARG A 604 21.15 22.55 19.83
N LEU A 605 21.60 21.29 19.99
CA LEU A 605 20.81 20.17 20.46
C LEU A 605 21.51 19.53 21.66
N THR A 606 20.76 19.28 22.75
CA THR A 606 21.20 18.44 23.88
C THR A 606 20.30 17.22 23.99
N ALA A 607 20.82 16.04 24.34
CA ALA A 607 20.08 14.83 24.58
C ALA A 607 20.84 13.84 25.45
N ASP A 608 20.13 12.91 26.07
CA ASP A 608 20.67 11.73 26.75
C ASP A 608 20.33 10.50 25.92
N LEU A 609 21.34 9.69 25.57
CA LEU A 609 21.18 8.52 24.70
C LEU A 609 21.58 7.26 25.44
N GLY A 610 20.79 6.18 25.27
CA GLY A 610 21.09 4.87 25.87
C GLY A 610 20.08 3.81 25.46
N LEU A 611 20.32 2.56 25.83
CA LEU A 611 19.34 1.51 25.72
C LEU A 611 18.24 1.68 26.76
N ASP A 612 16.98 1.40 26.37
CA ASP A 612 15.85 1.38 27.30
C ASP A 612 16.00 0.22 28.30
N ASP A 613 15.77 0.49 29.57
CA ASP A 613 15.94 -0.49 30.65
C ASP A 613 15.02 -1.71 30.52
N SER A 614 13.98 -1.64 29.69
CA SER A 614 13.05 -2.76 29.42
C SER A 614 13.72 -3.95 28.75
N VAL A 615 14.87 -3.79 28.10
CA VAL A 615 15.62 -4.88 27.44
C VAL A 615 16.50 -5.72 28.39
N GLN A 616 16.50 -5.39 29.69
CA GLN A 616 17.14 -6.18 30.76
C GLN A 616 18.61 -6.57 30.48
N GLY A 617 19.37 -5.67 29.90
CA GLY A 617 20.81 -5.83 29.66
C GLY A 617 21.18 -6.53 28.35
N GLN A 618 20.22 -6.73 27.45
CA GLN A 618 20.45 -7.24 26.10
C GLN A 618 20.41 -6.09 25.10
N GLY A 619 20.88 -6.35 23.86
CA GLY A 619 20.92 -5.41 22.76
C GLY A 619 22.15 -4.51 22.73
N SER A 620 22.42 -3.97 21.56
CA SER A 620 23.51 -3.01 21.31
C SER A 620 23.14 -2.09 20.14
N VAL A 621 23.36 -0.77 20.30
CA VAL A 621 23.02 0.22 19.27
C VAL A 621 24.17 1.18 19.02
N THR A 622 24.11 1.90 17.91
CA THR A 622 24.91 3.09 17.66
C THR A 622 24.01 4.29 17.44
N TYR A 623 24.44 5.47 17.89
CA TYR A 623 23.77 6.73 17.58
C TYR A 623 24.66 7.61 16.73
N ARG A 624 24.09 8.15 15.66
CA ARG A 624 24.72 9.18 14.84
C ARG A 624 23.79 10.37 14.71
N ILE A 625 24.32 11.58 14.96
CA ILE A 625 23.59 12.83 14.72
C ILE A 625 24.28 13.55 13.57
N SER A 626 23.48 13.97 12.59
CA SER A 626 23.94 14.71 11.41
C SER A 626 23.19 16.03 11.29
N ALA A 627 23.90 17.09 10.88
CA ALA A 627 23.34 18.37 10.50
C ALA A 627 23.63 18.62 9.01
N ASP A 628 22.57 18.86 8.22
CA ASP A 628 22.67 19.04 6.76
C ASP A 628 23.50 17.92 6.08
N GLY A 629 23.23 16.65 6.43
CA GLY A 629 23.91 15.47 5.92
C GLY A 629 25.34 15.25 6.45
N ARG A 630 25.89 16.17 7.25
CA ARG A 630 27.22 16.03 7.84
C ARG A 630 27.12 15.47 9.26
N SER A 631 27.81 14.35 9.54
CA SER A 631 27.89 13.81 10.91
C SER A 631 28.57 14.81 11.85
N ILE A 632 27.93 15.08 12.98
CA ILE A 632 28.39 15.97 14.05
C ILE A 632 28.54 15.24 15.39
N TYR A 633 28.02 14.02 15.51
CA TYR A 633 28.16 13.14 16.66
C TYR A 633 28.08 11.68 16.22
N ASP A 634 28.87 10.82 16.89
CA ASP A 634 28.85 9.36 16.73
C ASP A 634 29.17 8.76 18.11
N SER A 635 28.28 7.88 18.62
CA SER A 635 28.43 7.32 19.97
C SER A 635 29.43 6.15 20.02
N GLY A 636 29.75 5.54 18.88
CA GLY A 636 30.22 4.17 18.87
C GLY A 636 29.15 3.20 19.39
N VAL A 637 29.54 1.98 19.76
CA VAL A 637 28.61 0.95 20.26
C VAL A 637 28.17 1.27 21.69
N VAL A 638 26.86 1.34 21.90
CA VAL A 638 26.19 1.55 23.19
C VAL A 638 25.52 0.24 23.58
N THR A 639 25.83 -0.24 24.77
CA THR A 639 25.21 -1.43 25.40
C THR A 639 24.62 -1.03 26.76
N ASN A 640 23.92 -1.93 27.42
CA ASN A 640 23.41 -1.68 28.78
C ASN A 640 24.53 -1.44 29.83
N GLY A 641 25.78 -1.81 29.54
CA GLY A 641 26.95 -1.48 30.36
C GLY A 641 27.62 -0.16 30.04
N THR A 642 27.19 0.53 28.97
CA THR A 642 27.72 1.82 28.53
C THR A 642 27.01 2.92 29.31
N PRO A 643 27.73 3.85 30.02
CA PRO A 643 27.08 4.98 30.68
C PRO A 643 26.21 5.80 29.72
N THR A 644 25.13 6.41 30.23
CA THR A 644 24.28 7.31 29.46
C THR A 644 25.13 8.35 28.71
N ALA A 645 24.97 8.41 27.40
CA ALA A 645 25.72 9.35 26.58
C ALA A 645 25.04 10.73 26.59
N HIS A 646 25.64 11.69 27.28
CA HIS A 646 25.17 13.07 27.30
C HIS A 646 25.66 13.80 26.06
N VAL A 647 24.75 14.13 25.16
CA VAL A 647 25.03 14.81 23.88
C VAL A 647 24.84 16.32 24.03
N ASP A 648 25.75 17.09 23.41
CA ASP A 648 25.70 18.52 23.31
C ASP A 648 26.38 18.96 22.01
N VAL A 649 25.59 19.20 20.98
CA VAL A 649 26.09 19.44 19.62
C VAL A 649 25.62 20.77 19.04
N PRO A 650 26.49 21.47 18.26
CA PRO A 650 26.14 22.73 17.61
C PRO A 650 25.27 22.45 16.36
N LEU A 651 24.24 23.31 16.15
CA LEU A 651 23.34 23.28 14.99
C LEU A 651 23.28 24.61 14.24
N THR A 652 24.18 25.55 14.52
CA THR A 652 24.12 26.90 13.96
C THR A 652 24.06 26.89 12.43
N GLY A 653 22.95 27.40 11.87
CA GLY A 653 22.71 27.52 10.43
C GLY A 653 22.16 26.24 9.78
N ALA A 654 22.08 25.11 10.51
CA ALA A 654 21.57 23.86 9.99
C ALA A 654 20.08 23.97 9.57
N GLN A 655 19.78 23.48 8.39
CA GLN A 655 18.41 23.41 7.88
C GLN A 655 17.68 22.17 8.41
N VAL A 656 18.42 21.06 8.58
CA VAL A 656 17.90 19.76 8.99
C VAL A 656 18.83 19.14 10.04
N VAL A 657 18.25 18.50 11.05
CA VAL A 657 18.95 17.57 11.93
C VAL A 657 18.38 16.17 11.75
N ARG A 658 19.26 15.18 11.68
CA ARG A 658 18.91 13.77 11.58
C ARG A 658 19.58 12.99 12.69
N ILE A 659 18.82 12.10 13.32
CA ILE A 659 19.31 11.15 14.32
C ILE A 659 19.11 9.75 13.77
N ASP A 660 20.20 9.01 13.59
CA ASP A 660 20.20 7.63 13.15
C ASP A 660 20.55 6.71 14.34
N VAL A 661 19.84 5.60 14.45
CA VAL A 661 20.11 4.51 15.40
C VAL A 661 20.43 3.25 14.61
N GLY A 662 21.62 2.73 14.75
CA GLY A 662 22.10 1.52 14.06
C GLY A 662 22.15 0.30 14.99
N ASP A 663 22.18 -0.89 14.42
CA ASP A 663 22.15 -2.22 15.08
C ASP A 663 23.54 -2.71 15.58
N ALA A 664 24.50 -1.80 15.71
CA ALA A 664 25.89 -2.11 16.07
C ALA A 664 26.57 -3.25 15.28
N GLY A 665 25.88 -3.85 14.30
CA GLY A 665 26.37 -4.92 13.43
C GLY A 665 26.12 -6.35 13.94
N ASP A 666 25.34 -6.53 15.01
CA ASP A 666 24.98 -7.84 15.58
C ASP A 666 23.49 -8.23 15.42
N GLY A 667 22.71 -7.37 14.74
CA GLY A 667 21.31 -7.56 14.45
C GLY A 667 20.41 -6.74 15.38
N VAL A 668 19.12 -6.71 15.08
CA VAL A 668 18.16 -5.75 15.66
C VAL A 668 17.46 -6.25 16.93
N THR A 669 17.82 -7.41 17.45
CA THR A 669 17.12 -8.04 18.58
C THR A 669 17.44 -7.34 19.89
N TYR A 670 16.42 -6.88 20.61
CA TYR A 670 16.53 -6.10 21.87
C TYR A 670 17.16 -4.71 21.73
N ASP A 671 17.26 -4.16 20.53
CA ASP A 671 17.87 -2.86 20.23
C ASP A 671 16.90 -1.69 20.51
N ASN A 672 16.21 -1.75 21.65
CA ASN A 672 15.34 -0.68 22.10
C ASN A 672 16.19 0.51 22.58
N ALA A 673 16.08 1.62 21.91
CA ALA A 673 16.94 2.77 22.06
C ALA A 673 16.14 4.01 22.45
N ASP A 674 16.60 4.71 23.49
CA ASP A 674 16.02 5.96 23.96
C ASP A 674 16.86 7.16 23.52
N ILE A 675 16.17 8.16 22.95
CA ILE A 675 16.68 9.51 22.74
C ILE A 675 15.96 10.38 23.77
N ALA A 676 16.51 10.48 24.97
CA ALA A 676 15.87 11.10 26.10
C ALA A 676 16.22 12.60 26.19
N GLN A 677 15.27 13.43 26.60
CA GLN A 677 15.38 14.90 26.73
C GLN A 677 16.02 15.61 25.51
N PRO A 678 15.66 15.28 24.27
CA PRO A 678 16.25 15.87 23.06
C PRO A 678 15.79 17.32 22.91
N ARG A 679 16.53 18.28 23.49
CA ARG A 679 16.14 19.70 23.58
C ARG A 679 16.91 20.56 22.60
N LEU A 680 16.19 21.32 21.81
CA LEU A 680 16.75 22.35 20.92
C LEU A 680 16.94 23.69 21.66
N THR A 681 17.89 24.50 21.19
CA THR A 681 17.99 25.93 21.49
C THR A 681 17.88 26.67 20.17
N CYS A 682 16.79 27.40 19.95
CA CYS A 682 16.51 28.11 18.71
C CYS A 682 16.27 29.60 18.97
N ALA A 683 16.37 30.42 17.93
CA ALA A 683 16.05 31.84 18.01
C ALA A 683 14.58 32.06 18.41
N ASP A 684 14.33 33.10 19.17
CA ASP A 684 12.96 33.57 19.40
C ASP A 684 12.34 34.08 18.09
N SER A 685 11.01 34.14 18.02
CA SER A 685 10.24 34.45 16.82
C SER A 685 10.57 35.83 16.21
#